data_e2bf44443836ed29fac6c17536cc73ed
#
_entry.id   e2bf44443836ed29fac6c17536cc73ed
#
_cell.length_a   1.000
_cell.length_b   1.000
_cell.length_c   1.000
_cell.angle_alpha   90.00
_cell.angle_beta   90.00
_cell.angle_gamma   90.00
#
_symmetry.space_group_name_H-M   'P 1'
#
loop_
_entity.id
_entity.type
_entity.pdbx_description
1 polymer ?
#
loop_
_entity_poly.entity_id
_entity_poly.type
_entity_poly.pdbx_seq_one_letter_code
_entity_poly.pdbx_strand_id
1 'polypeptide(L)'
;MPANLNRKQQREIKAVVERAKKDNGIPQTAQQSIPFQRMFPDGICRVTDSYYTKTIQFQDINYQLAQQEDKTAIFDEWCSFLNFFDSSIHFELSFMNLSTDAESFEKSIRIPFKKDSFNPVRAEYSQMLKKQLAQGNNGLTKTKYLTFGIEAESMRQAKPRLNHIENDLLNNFRRLGVIATTMNGKERLHLMHSMFHMGDNDKFFFDWKYLVESGLSVKDFIAPTAFAFKTNRTFQMGSIFGSMSYLAITASDLSDRMLADFLDMESTQIVTMHIQSVDQTAAIKTIKRIITELDRSKIEEQKKAVRSGYDMDIIPSDLATYGKDAKSLLKELQSQNERMFMVTFLVLNTGRTEQELENNVFQAQSIAQKHNCNLRRLDFPQESGLMSSLPLAQNLIEIRRGLTTSSTAIFVPFTTQELFQNGGETLYYGLNALSNNLIMVDRKKLKNPNGLILGTPGSGKSFSAKREITNAFLVTDDDIIICDPEAEYAALVHKFNGQVVKISSSSTNYINPMDINLNYSEDDNPVALKADFILSLCELIMGSKDGLQPIEKTVIDRCVHQIYQRYFDNPAPENMPILEDLYDALLKQDEKEAHHVATALEIYVKGSLKLFNNRTNVDIQNRLVCFDIKELGNQLKKIGMLIVQDQVWGRVTANRSAGKSTRYYIDEFHLLLKEEQTATYSVEIWKRFRKWGGLPTGITQNVKDLLRSPEIANILENSDFIYMLNQASDDRSILAQRLNISPHQLSYVTNSGEGEGLLFYGNVILPFIDRFPTDLELYRIMTTKLNEVAQEKEA
;
A
#
# COMPACT_ATOMS: atom_id res chain seq x y z
N MET A 1 -38.43 -21.99 26.06
CA MET A 1 -39.26 -21.21 27.00
C MET A 1 -38.79 -21.52 28.42
N PRO A 2 -38.58 -20.55 29.31
CA PRO A 2 -38.24 -20.86 30.69
C PRO A 2 -39.42 -21.60 31.36
N ALA A 3 -39.11 -22.71 32.01
CA ALA A 3 -40.05 -23.70 32.52
C ALA A 3 -40.92 -23.26 33.74
N ASN A 4 -40.92 -21.98 34.14
CA ASN A 4 -41.55 -21.51 35.40
C ASN A 4 -42.53 -20.35 35.26
N LEU A 5 -43.08 -20.08 34.08
CA LEU A 5 -44.08 -19.05 33.94
C LEU A 5 -45.48 -19.59 34.32
N ASN A 6 -46.18 -18.87 35.21
CA ASN A 6 -47.54 -19.24 35.59
C ASN A 6 -48.55 -18.97 34.44
N ARG A 7 -49.72 -19.61 34.43
CA ARG A 7 -50.72 -19.52 33.37
C ARG A 7 -51.15 -18.06 33.05
N LYS A 8 -51.11 -17.16 34.01
CA LYS A 8 -51.46 -15.76 33.83
C LYS A 8 -50.36 -15.02 33.04
N GLN A 9 -49.11 -15.26 33.41
CA GLN A 9 -47.94 -14.70 32.69
C GLN A 9 -47.85 -15.22 31.24
N GLN A 10 -48.15 -16.50 31.03
CA GLN A 10 -48.19 -17.09 29.69
C GLN A 10 -49.31 -16.44 28.81
N ARG A 11 -50.49 -16.13 29.40
CA ARG A 11 -51.56 -15.43 28.71
C ARG A 11 -51.21 -13.97 28.41
N GLU A 12 -50.56 -13.28 29.34
CA GLU A 12 -50.08 -11.90 29.11
C GLU A 12 -49.03 -11.84 28.03
N ILE A 13 -48.04 -12.74 28.04
CA ILE A 13 -47.03 -12.85 26.97
C ILE A 13 -47.68 -13.17 25.62
N LYS A 14 -48.64 -14.11 25.62
CA LYS A 14 -49.36 -14.46 24.40
C LYS A 14 -50.18 -13.28 23.85
N ALA A 15 -50.82 -12.52 24.73
CA ALA A 15 -51.57 -11.32 24.38
C ALA A 15 -50.65 -10.19 23.84
N VAL A 16 -49.45 -10.01 24.44
CA VAL A 16 -48.45 -9.04 23.94
C VAL A 16 -47.91 -9.49 22.60
N VAL A 17 -47.60 -10.77 22.40
CA VAL A 17 -47.15 -11.33 21.13
C VAL A 17 -48.23 -11.21 20.04
N GLU A 18 -49.52 -11.47 20.38
CA GLU A 18 -50.61 -11.30 19.42
C GLU A 18 -50.90 -9.82 19.11
N ARG A 19 -50.73 -8.87 20.06
CA ARG A 19 -50.76 -7.44 19.78
C ARG A 19 -49.63 -7.00 18.90
N ALA A 20 -48.38 -7.41 19.19
CA ALA A 20 -47.21 -7.14 18.37
C ALA A 20 -47.35 -7.69 16.92
N LYS A 21 -47.99 -8.87 16.77
CA LYS A 21 -48.32 -9.44 15.46
C LYS A 21 -49.38 -8.64 14.70
N LYS A 22 -50.40 -8.08 15.42
CA LYS A 22 -51.44 -7.22 14.84
C LYS A 22 -50.92 -5.85 14.44
N ASP A 23 -49.89 -5.32 15.14
CA ASP A 23 -49.29 -3.99 14.86
C ASP A 23 -48.19 -4.04 13.79
N ASN A 24 -48.05 -5.13 13.01
CA ASN A 24 -46.96 -5.32 12.01
C ASN A 24 -45.56 -5.16 12.57
N GLY A 25 -45.31 -5.25 13.90
CA GLY A 25 -44.03 -5.01 14.57
C GLY A 25 -43.04 -6.16 14.50
N ILE A 26 -43.45 -7.38 14.09
CA ILE A 26 -42.51 -8.52 13.96
C ILE A 26 -42.23 -8.78 12.51
N PRO A 27 -40.96 -8.65 12.04
CA PRO A 27 -40.60 -8.95 10.66
C PRO A 27 -40.97 -10.38 10.29
N GLN A 28 -41.62 -10.56 9.15
CA GLN A 28 -42.02 -11.88 8.64
C GLN A 28 -41.08 -12.35 7.51
N THR A 29 -40.30 -11.46 6.93
CA THR A 29 -39.34 -11.75 5.88
C THR A 29 -37.98 -11.13 6.20
N ALA A 30 -36.91 -11.65 5.61
CA ALA A 30 -35.56 -11.09 5.76
C ALA A 30 -35.47 -9.61 5.34
N GLN A 31 -36.21 -9.22 4.30
CA GLN A 31 -36.27 -7.82 3.85
C GLN A 31 -36.89 -6.90 4.88
N GLN A 32 -37.88 -7.37 5.64
CA GLN A 32 -38.52 -6.56 6.69
C GLN A 32 -37.63 -6.37 7.92
N SER A 33 -36.72 -7.31 8.20
CA SER A 33 -35.75 -7.19 9.29
C SER A 33 -34.69 -6.11 9.03
N ILE A 34 -34.40 -5.80 7.76
CA ILE A 34 -33.36 -4.82 7.41
C ILE A 34 -33.89 -3.40 7.70
N PRO A 35 -33.23 -2.60 8.58
CA PRO A 35 -33.81 -1.41 9.18
C PRO A 35 -33.59 -0.12 8.41
N PHE A 36 -33.82 -0.09 7.10
CA PHE A 36 -33.86 1.17 6.34
C PHE A 36 -35.04 1.21 5.39
N GLN A 37 -35.47 2.41 5.03
CA GLN A 37 -36.64 2.61 4.17
C GLN A 37 -36.28 2.70 2.69
N ARG A 38 -35.23 3.48 2.36
CA ARG A 38 -34.88 3.75 0.95
C ARG A 38 -33.41 4.08 0.77
N MET A 39 -32.82 3.53 -0.27
CA MET A 39 -31.48 3.89 -0.77
C MET A 39 -31.64 4.75 -2.03
N PHE A 40 -30.84 5.83 -2.12
CA PHE A 40 -30.82 6.72 -3.29
C PHE A 40 -29.54 6.52 -4.11
N PRO A 41 -29.58 6.86 -5.42
CA PRO A 41 -28.40 6.66 -6.30
C PRO A 41 -27.14 7.42 -5.84
N ASP A 42 -27.31 8.58 -5.21
CA ASP A 42 -26.22 9.42 -4.69
C ASP A 42 -25.64 8.95 -3.34
N GLY A 43 -26.01 7.76 -2.89
CA GLY A 43 -25.50 7.15 -1.68
C GLY A 43 -26.22 7.60 -0.39
N ILE A 44 -27.18 8.50 -0.46
CA ILE A 44 -28.00 8.84 0.72
C ILE A 44 -28.93 7.67 1.01
N CYS A 45 -28.99 7.25 2.27
CA CYS A 45 -29.95 6.25 2.75
C CYS A 45 -30.93 6.90 3.73
N ARG A 46 -32.22 6.76 3.47
CA ARG A 46 -33.28 7.06 4.43
C ARG A 46 -33.48 5.86 5.32
N VAL A 47 -33.03 5.96 6.57
CA VAL A 47 -33.11 4.87 7.54
C VAL A 47 -34.49 4.87 8.23
N THR A 48 -34.90 6.00 8.80
CA THR A 48 -36.24 6.20 9.37
C THR A 48 -36.92 7.36 8.67
N ASP A 49 -38.10 7.74 9.14
CA ASP A 49 -38.85 8.88 8.56
C ASP A 49 -38.07 10.20 8.63
N SER A 50 -37.26 10.38 9.65
CA SER A 50 -36.48 11.61 9.89
C SER A 50 -34.97 11.42 9.91
N TYR A 51 -34.43 10.20 9.66
CA TYR A 51 -33.01 9.93 9.80
C TYR A 51 -32.39 9.53 8.46
N TYR A 52 -31.34 10.25 8.06
CA TYR A 52 -30.66 10.09 6.77
C TYR A 52 -29.16 9.91 6.97
N THR A 53 -28.55 8.99 6.20
CA THR A 53 -27.12 8.63 6.35
C THR A 53 -26.39 8.62 5.02
N LYS A 54 -25.06 8.84 5.09
CA LYS A 54 -24.08 8.60 4.01
C LYS A 54 -22.91 7.77 4.53
N THR A 55 -22.18 7.12 3.62
CA THR A 55 -21.03 6.27 3.94
C THR A 55 -19.82 6.69 3.13
N ILE A 56 -18.67 6.77 3.77
CA ILE A 56 -17.35 7.01 3.19
C ILE A 56 -16.53 5.74 3.41
N GLN A 57 -15.91 5.24 2.35
CA GLN A 57 -14.86 4.23 2.45
C GLN A 57 -13.51 4.92 2.61
N PHE A 58 -12.68 4.47 3.54
CA PHE A 58 -11.35 5.05 3.74
C PHE A 58 -10.28 3.95 3.79
N GLN A 59 -9.07 4.33 3.37
CA GLN A 59 -7.92 3.45 3.33
C GLN A 59 -7.12 3.53 4.63
N ASP A 60 -6.19 2.61 4.78
CA ASP A 60 -5.27 2.58 5.91
C ASP A 60 -4.08 3.51 5.68
N ILE A 61 -3.47 3.93 6.79
CA ILE A 61 -2.14 4.53 6.82
C ILE A 61 -1.26 3.73 7.77
N ASN A 62 0.05 3.87 7.60
CA ASN A 62 1.01 3.09 8.37
C ASN A 62 1.18 3.66 9.78
N TYR A 63 0.22 3.44 10.67
CA TYR A 63 0.27 3.89 12.05
C TYR A 63 1.17 3.00 12.92
N GLN A 64 1.04 1.68 12.80
CA GLN A 64 1.75 0.76 13.71
C GLN A 64 3.27 0.80 13.58
N LEU A 65 3.76 0.99 12.37
CA LEU A 65 5.19 1.03 12.06
C LEU A 65 5.78 2.45 12.03
N ALA A 66 4.95 3.48 12.25
CA ALA A 66 5.40 4.87 12.26
C ALA A 66 6.35 5.18 13.41
N GLN A 67 7.12 6.25 13.30
CA GLN A 67 7.93 6.79 14.39
C GLN A 67 7.03 7.30 15.52
N GLN A 68 7.55 7.38 16.74
CA GLN A 68 6.75 7.78 17.90
C GLN A 68 6.18 9.21 17.77
N GLU A 69 6.92 10.09 17.16
CA GLU A 69 6.50 11.48 16.90
C GLU A 69 5.35 11.50 15.88
N ASP A 70 5.46 10.72 14.79
CA ASP A 70 4.40 10.58 13.79
C ASP A 70 3.15 9.92 14.38
N LYS A 71 3.31 8.89 15.23
CA LYS A 71 2.18 8.27 15.96
C LYS A 71 1.43 9.27 16.80
N THR A 72 2.18 10.11 17.54
CA THR A 72 1.58 11.15 18.38
C THR A 72 0.84 12.19 17.52
N ALA A 73 1.44 12.63 16.42
CA ALA A 73 0.81 13.56 15.48
C ALA A 73 -0.47 12.98 14.85
N ILE A 74 -0.45 11.73 14.41
CA ILE A 74 -1.63 11.04 13.87
C ILE A 74 -2.71 10.88 14.94
N PHE A 75 -2.32 10.56 16.18
CA PHE A 75 -3.26 10.41 17.30
C PHE A 75 -3.93 11.76 17.64
N ASP A 76 -3.18 12.85 17.71
CA ASP A 76 -3.69 14.19 18.00
C ASP A 76 -4.64 14.68 16.88
N GLU A 77 -4.29 14.43 15.62
CA GLU A 77 -5.18 14.76 14.50
C GLU A 77 -6.43 13.86 14.49
N TRP A 78 -6.32 12.59 14.92
CA TRP A 78 -7.46 11.70 15.11
C TRP A 78 -8.37 12.16 16.25
N CYS A 79 -7.83 12.65 17.35
CA CYS A 79 -8.61 13.31 18.41
C CYS A 79 -9.37 14.53 17.86
N SER A 80 -8.69 15.34 17.06
CA SER A 80 -9.28 16.51 16.40
C SER A 80 -10.39 16.10 15.42
N PHE A 81 -10.20 14.99 14.68
CA PHE A 81 -11.20 14.41 13.81
C PHE A 81 -12.46 13.99 14.58
N LEU A 82 -12.32 13.30 15.72
CA LEU A 82 -13.46 12.92 16.56
C LEU A 82 -14.20 14.16 17.11
N ASN A 83 -13.47 15.19 17.48
CA ASN A 83 -14.04 16.44 17.98
C ASN A 83 -14.78 17.24 16.91
N PHE A 84 -14.69 16.89 15.64
CA PHE A 84 -15.52 17.46 14.58
C PHE A 84 -17.02 17.14 14.78
N PHE A 85 -17.35 15.95 15.28
CA PHE A 85 -18.73 15.50 15.43
C PHE A 85 -19.40 16.15 16.64
N ASP A 86 -20.45 16.90 16.39
CA ASP A 86 -21.33 17.41 17.44
C ASP A 86 -22.43 16.39 17.81
N SER A 87 -23.25 16.72 18.80
CA SER A 87 -24.31 15.83 19.28
C SER A 87 -25.45 15.58 18.28
N SER A 88 -25.53 16.35 17.19
CA SER A 88 -26.53 16.17 16.11
C SER A 88 -26.11 15.17 15.05
N ILE A 89 -24.84 14.78 15.03
CA ILE A 89 -24.28 13.85 14.06
C ILE A 89 -24.00 12.53 14.75
N HIS A 90 -24.69 11.47 14.34
CA HIS A 90 -24.37 10.10 14.75
C HIS A 90 -23.41 9.52 13.73
N PHE A 91 -22.39 8.83 14.17
CA PHE A 91 -21.48 8.16 13.26
C PHE A 91 -21.09 6.78 13.74
N GLU A 92 -20.72 5.97 12.76
CA GLU A 92 -20.38 4.57 12.91
C GLU A 92 -19.09 4.33 12.15
N LEU A 93 -18.14 3.66 12.79
CA LEU A 93 -16.96 3.09 12.15
C LEU A 93 -17.19 1.59 11.98
N SER A 94 -17.10 1.12 10.76
CA SER A 94 -17.25 -0.30 10.43
C SER A 94 -15.97 -0.83 9.81
N PHE A 95 -15.45 -1.89 10.39
CA PHE A 95 -14.25 -2.60 9.95
C PHE A 95 -14.66 -4.00 9.56
N MET A 96 -14.37 -4.37 8.34
CA MET A 96 -14.87 -5.62 7.76
C MET A 96 -13.71 -6.45 7.24
N ASN A 97 -13.58 -7.67 7.77
CA ASN A 97 -12.76 -8.72 7.20
C ASN A 97 -13.72 -9.68 6.48
N LEU A 98 -13.88 -9.49 5.18
CA LEU A 98 -14.79 -10.31 4.39
C LEU A 98 -13.99 -11.19 3.45
N SER A 99 -14.42 -12.45 3.33
CA SER A 99 -13.89 -13.33 2.28
C SER A 99 -14.24 -12.74 0.93
N THR A 100 -13.22 -12.44 0.15
CA THR A 100 -13.40 -12.06 -1.25
C THR A 100 -13.90 -13.28 -2.02
N ASP A 101 -14.81 -13.07 -2.97
CA ASP A 101 -15.12 -14.13 -3.93
C ASP A 101 -13.82 -14.64 -4.56
N ALA A 102 -13.43 -15.86 -4.21
CA ALA A 102 -12.17 -16.45 -4.64
C ALA A 102 -12.03 -16.43 -6.17
N GLU A 103 -13.13 -16.56 -6.91
CA GLU A 103 -13.14 -16.53 -8.38
C GLU A 103 -12.88 -15.13 -8.94
N SER A 104 -13.47 -14.09 -8.34
CA SER A 104 -13.24 -12.69 -8.73
C SER A 104 -11.83 -12.25 -8.40
N PHE A 105 -11.34 -12.63 -7.22
CA PHE A 105 -9.97 -12.32 -6.81
C PHE A 105 -8.95 -13.07 -7.66
N GLU A 106 -9.19 -14.36 -7.94
CA GLU A 106 -8.35 -15.16 -8.84
C GLU A 106 -8.29 -14.56 -10.26
N LYS A 107 -9.40 -14.00 -10.74
CA LYS A 107 -9.40 -13.28 -12.02
C LYS A 107 -8.55 -12.02 -11.98
N SER A 108 -8.49 -11.33 -10.83
CA SER A 108 -7.71 -10.09 -10.67
C SER A 108 -6.19 -10.32 -10.65
N ILE A 109 -5.74 -11.49 -10.18
CA ILE A 109 -4.31 -11.87 -10.12
C ILE A 109 -3.87 -12.69 -11.34
N ARG A 110 -4.80 -13.20 -12.15
CA ARG A 110 -4.49 -14.00 -13.32
C ARG A 110 -3.86 -13.14 -14.40
N ILE A 111 -2.67 -13.53 -14.87
CA ILE A 111 -2.04 -12.91 -16.03
C ILE A 111 -2.80 -13.30 -17.30
N PRO A 112 -3.32 -12.32 -18.07
CA PRO A 112 -4.05 -12.62 -19.30
C PRO A 112 -3.16 -13.30 -20.34
N PHE A 113 -3.70 -14.27 -21.06
CA PHE A 113 -3.02 -14.87 -22.19
C PHE A 113 -2.88 -13.90 -23.35
N LYS A 114 -1.71 -13.90 -24.00
CA LYS A 114 -1.38 -13.10 -25.17
C LYS A 114 -1.15 -14.01 -26.37
N LYS A 115 -1.12 -13.43 -27.58
CA LYS A 115 -0.86 -14.15 -28.82
C LYS A 115 0.64 -14.37 -29.04
N ASP A 116 1.31 -15.02 -28.08
CA ASP A 116 2.72 -15.34 -28.12
C ASP A 116 2.97 -16.74 -27.53
N SER A 117 4.22 -17.22 -27.57
CA SER A 117 4.62 -18.55 -27.08
C SER A 117 4.73 -18.65 -25.55
N PHE A 118 4.50 -17.57 -24.78
CA PHE A 118 4.78 -17.53 -23.34
C PHE A 118 3.55 -17.80 -22.45
N ASN A 119 2.45 -18.26 -23.01
CA ASN A 119 1.24 -18.58 -22.23
C ASN A 119 1.45 -19.71 -21.19
N PRO A 120 2.27 -20.73 -21.44
CA PRO A 120 2.62 -21.72 -20.39
C PRO A 120 3.29 -21.06 -19.17
N VAL A 121 4.20 -20.12 -19.41
CA VAL A 121 4.89 -19.37 -18.35
C VAL A 121 3.92 -18.46 -17.60
N ARG A 122 2.96 -17.81 -18.30
CA ARG A 122 1.89 -17.04 -17.67
C ARG A 122 1.00 -17.91 -16.78
N ALA A 123 0.70 -19.12 -17.22
CA ALA A 123 -0.07 -20.08 -16.44
C ALA A 123 0.68 -20.51 -15.17
N GLU A 124 1.97 -20.84 -15.29
CA GLU A 124 2.84 -21.18 -14.16
C GLU A 124 2.92 -20.03 -13.14
N TYR A 125 3.15 -18.80 -13.60
CA TYR A 125 3.21 -17.62 -12.74
C TYR A 125 1.86 -17.35 -12.06
N SER A 126 0.75 -17.48 -12.79
CA SER A 126 -0.59 -17.33 -12.21
C SER A 126 -0.87 -18.41 -11.15
N GLN A 127 -0.40 -19.64 -11.36
CA GLN A 127 -0.52 -20.71 -10.38
C GLN A 127 0.34 -20.44 -9.12
N MET A 128 1.53 -19.86 -9.31
CA MET A 128 2.37 -19.41 -8.18
C MET A 128 1.63 -18.37 -7.35
N LEU A 129 1.06 -17.34 -7.99
CA LEU A 129 0.29 -16.31 -7.29
C LEU A 129 -0.90 -16.90 -6.51
N LYS A 130 -1.59 -17.91 -7.07
CA LYS A 130 -2.66 -18.65 -6.37
C LYS A 130 -2.13 -19.41 -5.15
N LYS A 131 -0.97 -20.09 -5.27
CA LYS A 131 -0.35 -20.78 -4.13
C LYS A 131 0.05 -19.79 -3.04
N GLN A 132 0.64 -18.65 -3.40
CA GLN A 132 0.99 -17.59 -2.44
C GLN A 132 -0.26 -17.04 -1.72
N LEU A 133 -1.32 -16.82 -2.46
CA LEU A 133 -2.60 -16.39 -1.89
C LEU A 133 -3.17 -17.41 -0.90
N ALA A 134 -3.10 -18.70 -1.25
CA ALA A 134 -3.59 -19.77 -0.37
C ALA A 134 -2.76 -19.95 0.92
N GLN A 135 -1.50 -19.53 0.91
CA GLN A 135 -0.62 -19.47 2.08
C GLN A 135 -0.80 -18.19 2.90
N GLY A 136 -1.40 -17.16 2.30
CA GLY A 136 -1.70 -15.88 2.94
C GLY A 136 -3.00 -15.92 3.76
N ASN A 137 -3.57 -14.77 3.98
CA ASN A 137 -4.71 -14.51 4.88
C ASN A 137 -6.06 -15.03 4.31
N ASN A 138 -6.11 -16.25 3.79
CA ASN A 138 -7.32 -16.95 3.30
C ASN A 138 -8.21 -16.14 2.32
N GLY A 139 -7.66 -15.16 1.60
CA GLY A 139 -8.41 -14.31 0.68
C GLY A 139 -9.34 -13.30 1.38
N LEU A 140 -9.05 -12.94 2.62
CA LEU A 140 -9.79 -11.91 3.36
C LEU A 140 -9.40 -10.51 2.87
N THR A 141 -10.38 -9.71 2.49
CA THR A 141 -10.19 -8.29 2.20
C THR A 141 -10.61 -7.46 3.41
N LYS A 142 -9.68 -6.66 3.92
CA LYS A 142 -9.92 -5.72 5.01
C LYS A 142 -10.41 -4.40 4.44
N THR A 143 -11.60 -3.96 4.81
CA THR A 143 -12.20 -2.70 4.38
C THR A 143 -12.69 -1.88 5.56
N LYS A 144 -12.67 -0.56 5.43
CA LYS A 144 -13.00 0.38 6.49
C LYS A 144 -13.98 1.42 5.99
N TYR A 145 -15.00 1.65 6.77
CA TYR A 145 -16.08 2.57 6.42
C TYR A 145 -16.41 3.49 7.61
N LEU A 146 -16.74 4.73 7.27
CA LEU A 146 -17.33 5.69 8.18
C LEU A 146 -18.71 6.03 7.65
N THR A 147 -19.75 5.66 8.40
CA THR A 147 -21.14 6.04 8.11
C THR A 147 -21.56 7.12 9.09
N PHE A 148 -22.12 8.19 8.59
CA PHE A 148 -22.63 9.30 9.40
C PHE A 148 -24.07 9.62 9.03
N GLY A 149 -24.83 10.11 10.01
CA GLY A 149 -26.24 10.38 9.85
C GLY A 149 -26.69 11.59 10.64
N ILE A 150 -27.76 12.19 10.16
CA ILE A 150 -28.41 13.36 10.76
C ILE A 150 -29.91 13.19 10.77
N GLU A 151 -30.58 13.83 11.72
CA GLU A 151 -32.01 14.01 11.71
C GLU A 151 -32.43 15.20 10.83
N ALA A 152 -33.44 14.99 9.99
CA ALA A 152 -34.05 16.03 9.14
C ALA A 152 -35.50 15.66 8.80
N GLU A 153 -36.34 16.62 8.67
CA GLU A 153 -37.76 16.44 8.37
C GLU A 153 -37.99 15.92 6.91
N SER A 154 -37.03 16.21 6.04
CA SER A 154 -37.15 15.85 4.63
C SER A 154 -35.79 15.67 3.97
N MET A 155 -35.77 14.90 2.86
CA MET A 155 -34.61 14.73 2.00
C MET A 155 -34.06 16.09 1.47
N ARG A 156 -34.95 17.07 1.24
CA ARG A 156 -34.54 18.40 0.75
C ARG A 156 -33.66 19.14 1.77
N GLN A 157 -33.93 18.95 3.07
CA GLN A 157 -33.09 19.50 4.15
C GLN A 157 -31.89 18.64 4.44
N ALA A 158 -32.03 17.31 4.39
CA ALA A 158 -30.94 16.36 4.71
C ALA A 158 -29.78 16.46 3.71
N LYS A 159 -30.05 16.47 2.40
CA LYS A 159 -29.03 16.36 1.36
C LYS A 159 -27.94 17.46 1.41
N PRO A 160 -28.26 18.77 1.51
CA PRO A 160 -27.24 19.80 1.59
C PRO A 160 -26.35 19.65 2.85
N ARG A 161 -26.98 19.33 4.00
CA ARG A 161 -26.26 19.14 5.27
C ARG A 161 -25.33 17.93 5.21
N LEU A 162 -25.80 16.78 4.69
CA LEU A 162 -24.98 15.60 4.51
C LEU A 162 -23.80 15.85 3.56
N ASN A 163 -24.01 16.59 2.47
CA ASN A 163 -22.94 16.91 1.52
C ASN A 163 -21.90 17.87 2.15
N HIS A 164 -22.31 18.78 3.01
CA HIS A 164 -21.39 19.66 3.74
C HIS A 164 -20.51 18.83 4.69
N ILE A 165 -21.14 18.02 5.54
CA ILE A 165 -20.44 17.12 6.47
C ILE A 165 -19.48 16.18 5.72
N GLU A 166 -19.92 15.60 4.60
CA GLU A 166 -19.09 14.76 3.74
C GLU A 166 -17.81 15.46 3.28
N ASN A 167 -17.93 16.69 2.77
CA ASN A 167 -16.77 17.46 2.31
C ASN A 167 -15.79 17.75 3.45
N ASP A 168 -16.32 18.10 4.63
CA ASP A 168 -15.50 18.36 5.80
C ASP A 168 -14.79 17.08 6.28
N LEU A 169 -15.45 15.93 6.28
CA LEU A 169 -14.86 14.63 6.62
C LEU A 169 -13.78 14.22 5.62
N LEU A 170 -14.00 14.39 4.32
CA LEU A 170 -13.00 14.12 3.30
C LEU A 170 -11.76 15.02 3.46
N ASN A 171 -11.95 16.29 3.84
CA ASN A 171 -10.85 17.19 4.14
C ASN A 171 -10.08 16.78 5.41
N ASN A 172 -10.78 16.33 6.45
CA ASN A 172 -10.16 15.84 7.68
C ASN A 172 -9.38 14.55 7.43
N PHE A 173 -9.91 13.60 6.66
CA PHE A 173 -9.15 12.41 6.21
C PHE A 173 -7.90 12.80 5.41
N ARG A 174 -8.00 13.81 4.56
CA ARG A 174 -6.84 14.29 3.78
C ARG A 174 -5.75 14.88 4.68
N ARG A 175 -6.09 15.55 5.77
CA ARG A 175 -5.12 16.04 6.78
C ARG A 175 -4.39 14.90 7.47
N LEU A 176 -5.10 13.81 7.77
CA LEU A 176 -4.51 12.57 8.29
C LEU A 176 -3.66 11.81 7.27
N GLY A 177 -3.62 12.26 6.01
CA GLY A 177 -2.96 11.53 4.92
C GLY A 177 -3.74 10.29 4.44
N VAL A 178 -5.01 10.17 4.83
CA VAL A 178 -5.88 9.04 4.50
C VAL A 178 -6.63 9.31 3.19
N ILE A 179 -6.59 8.34 2.28
CA ILE A 179 -7.41 8.36 1.07
C ILE A 179 -8.82 7.89 1.44
N ALA A 180 -9.80 8.74 1.18
CA ALA A 180 -11.20 8.45 1.46
C ALA A 180 -12.08 8.79 0.26
N THR A 181 -13.09 7.95 0.00
CA THR A 181 -14.02 8.09 -1.12
C THR A 181 -15.45 7.89 -0.66
N THR A 182 -16.37 8.72 -1.17
CA THR A 182 -17.78 8.58 -0.88
C THR A 182 -18.37 7.41 -1.66
N MET A 183 -19.21 6.63 -1.01
CA MET A 183 -19.92 5.53 -1.64
C MET A 183 -21.25 5.99 -2.25
N ASN A 184 -21.50 5.59 -3.50
CA ASN A 184 -22.82 5.75 -4.13
C ASN A 184 -23.81 4.68 -3.65
N GLY A 185 -25.07 4.79 -4.05
CA GLY A 185 -26.12 3.88 -3.60
C GLY A 185 -25.89 2.43 -4.01
N LYS A 186 -25.35 2.18 -5.21
CA LYS A 186 -25.04 0.83 -5.69
C LYS A 186 -23.90 0.21 -4.90
N GLU A 187 -22.88 0.98 -4.60
CA GLU A 187 -21.73 0.54 -3.77
C GLU A 187 -22.17 0.21 -2.35
N ARG A 188 -23.04 1.03 -1.73
CA ARG A 188 -23.60 0.74 -0.39
C ARG A 188 -24.47 -0.52 -0.39
N LEU A 189 -25.29 -0.73 -1.43
CA LEU A 189 -26.07 -1.96 -1.57
C LEU A 189 -25.16 -3.19 -1.76
N HIS A 190 -24.10 -3.06 -2.56
CA HIS A 190 -23.12 -4.12 -2.72
C HIS A 190 -22.43 -4.48 -1.41
N LEU A 191 -22.07 -3.46 -0.60
CA LEU A 191 -21.48 -3.66 0.72
C LEU A 191 -22.43 -4.45 1.63
N MET A 192 -23.70 -4.05 1.71
CA MET A 192 -24.71 -4.75 2.52
C MET A 192 -24.95 -6.18 2.01
N HIS A 193 -24.98 -6.38 0.68
CA HIS A 193 -25.08 -7.71 0.09
C HIS A 193 -23.91 -8.58 0.53
N SER A 194 -22.68 -8.08 0.48
CA SER A 194 -21.47 -8.81 0.91
C SER A 194 -21.52 -9.19 2.40
N MET A 195 -22.16 -8.35 3.24
CA MET A 195 -22.36 -8.65 4.66
C MET A 195 -23.39 -9.76 4.88
N PHE A 196 -24.40 -9.85 4.05
CA PHE A 196 -25.47 -10.86 4.19
C PHE A 196 -25.16 -12.17 3.47
N HIS A 197 -24.26 -12.18 2.50
CA HIS A 197 -23.89 -13.33 1.69
C HIS A 197 -22.43 -13.76 1.91
N MET A 198 -21.97 -13.68 3.17
CA MET A 198 -20.62 -14.12 3.57
C MET A 198 -20.46 -15.62 3.28
N GLY A 199 -19.53 -15.95 2.39
CA GLY A 199 -19.21 -17.34 2.03
C GLY A 199 -20.13 -17.98 0.99
N ASP A 200 -21.10 -17.28 0.47
CA ASP A 200 -21.89 -17.68 -0.69
C ASP A 200 -21.27 -17.13 -1.97
N ASN A 201 -21.29 -17.91 -3.05
CA ASN A 201 -20.81 -17.47 -4.36
C ASN A 201 -21.87 -16.61 -5.10
N ASP A 202 -22.83 -16.05 -4.39
CA ASP A 202 -23.90 -15.23 -4.96
C ASP A 202 -23.31 -13.90 -5.45
N LYS A 203 -23.38 -13.70 -6.77
CA LYS A 203 -22.91 -12.46 -7.40
C LYS A 203 -23.93 -11.35 -7.22
N PHE A 204 -23.50 -10.23 -6.68
CA PHE A 204 -24.33 -9.04 -6.59
C PHE A 204 -24.70 -8.52 -7.99
N PHE A 205 -25.97 -8.57 -8.31
CA PHE A 205 -26.54 -7.98 -9.50
C PHE A 205 -27.54 -6.91 -9.12
N PHE A 206 -27.29 -5.66 -9.51
CA PHE A 206 -28.19 -4.54 -9.25
C PHE A 206 -28.08 -3.49 -10.35
N ASP A 207 -29.23 -3.07 -10.86
CA ASP A 207 -29.37 -1.94 -11.78
C ASP A 207 -30.60 -1.11 -11.40
N TRP A 208 -30.44 0.22 -11.34
CA TRP A 208 -31.52 1.14 -11.02
C TRP A 208 -32.69 1.09 -12.04
N LYS A 209 -32.40 0.82 -13.32
CA LYS A 209 -33.44 0.68 -14.36
C LYS A 209 -34.27 -0.58 -14.11
N TYR A 210 -33.57 -1.68 -13.84
CA TYR A 210 -34.22 -2.95 -13.56
C TYR A 210 -35.10 -2.88 -12.30
N LEU A 211 -34.67 -2.17 -11.27
CA LEU A 211 -35.45 -1.94 -10.05
C LEU A 211 -36.80 -1.27 -10.36
N VAL A 212 -36.80 -0.26 -11.23
CA VAL A 212 -38.04 0.47 -11.61
C VAL A 212 -38.97 -0.42 -12.42
N GLU A 213 -38.45 -1.24 -13.33
CA GLU A 213 -39.20 -2.10 -14.22
C GLU A 213 -39.79 -3.34 -13.51
N SER A 214 -39.02 -3.90 -12.53
CA SER A 214 -39.40 -5.14 -11.84
C SER A 214 -40.40 -4.95 -10.71
N GLY A 215 -40.56 -3.71 -10.19
CA GLY A 215 -41.37 -3.43 -9.01
C GLY A 215 -40.82 -4.02 -7.70
N LEU A 216 -39.55 -4.56 -7.71
CA LEU A 216 -38.87 -5.04 -6.56
C LEU A 216 -38.39 -3.88 -5.67
N SER A 217 -38.08 -4.17 -4.42
CA SER A 217 -37.42 -3.22 -3.52
C SER A 217 -35.89 -3.41 -3.57
N VAL A 218 -35.11 -2.38 -3.21
CA VAL A 218 -33.65 -2.51 -3.09
C VAL A 218 -33.22 -3.60 -2.10
N LYS A 219 -34.09 -3.93 -1.13
CA LYS A 219 -33.83 -4.97 -0.14
C LYS A 219 -33.88 -6.40 -0.70
N ASP A 220 -34.63 -6.60 -1.79
CA ASP A 220 -34.70 -7.89 -2.48
C ASP A 220 -33.37 -8.29 -3.14
N PHE A 221 -32.51 -7.32 -3.43
CA PHE A 221 -31.18 -7.53 -4.01
C PHE A 221 -30.07 -7.76 -2.98
N ILE A 222 -30.33 -7.50 -1.70
CA ILE A 222 -29.31 -7.59 -0.65
C ILE A 222 -29.68 -8.59 0.45
N ALA A 223 -30.98 -8.89 0.64
CA ALA A 223 -31.40 -9.77 1.72
C ALA A 223 -30.94 -11.22 1.51
N PRO A 224 -30.50 -11.92 2.56
CA PRO A 224 -30.20 -13.35 2.47
C PRO A 224 -31.53 -14.15 2.31
N THR A 225 -31.40 -15.40 1.95
CA THR A 225 -32.57 -16.30 1.82
C THR A 225 -33.39 -16.40 3.12
N ALA A 226 -32.73 -16.39 4.28
CA ALA A 226 -33.40 -16.38 5.57
C ALA A 226 -32.45 -15.94 6.69
N PHE A 227 -33.06 -15.34 7.72
CA PHE A 227 -32.46 -15.22 9.06
C PHE A 227 -33.11 -16.24 10.02
N ALA A 228 -32.31 -16.93 10.81
CA ALA A 228 -32.80 -17.87 11.79
C ALA A 228 -32.19 -17.63 13.18
N PHE A 229 -32.92 -16.91 14.05
CA PHE A 229 -32.53 -16.64 15.45
C PHE A 229 -33.11 -17.70 16.36
N LYS A 230 -32.58 -18.95 16.28
CA LYS A 230 -33.11 -20.10 17.02
C LYS A 230 -32.60 -20.18 18.47
N THR A 231 -31.41 -19.65 18.72
CA THR A 231 -30.80 -19.64 20.04
C THR A 231 -30.72 -18.19 20.58
N ASN A 232 -30.41 -18.04 21.84
CA ASN A 232 -30.25 -16.73 22.45
C ASN A 232 -28.89 -16.06 22.15
N ARG A 233 -27.90 -16.80 21.66
CA ARG A 233 -26.50 -16.34 21.48
C ARG A 233 -25.94 -16.49 20.09
N THR A 234 -26.64 -17.19 19.21
CA THR A 234 -26.22 -17.43 17.84
C THR A 234 -27.40 -17.30 16.88
N PHE A 235 -27.09 -17.02 15.65
CA PHE A 235 -28.07 -17.00 14.55
C PHE A 235 -27.47 -17.67 13.32
N GLN A 236 -28.33 -17.96 12.36
CA GLN A 236 -27.93 -18.43 11.04
C GLN A 236 -28.41 -17.45 9.98
N MET A 237 -27.56 -17.16 9.02
CA MET A 237 -27.80 -16.28 7.90
C MET A 237 -27.38 -17.01 6.62
N GLY A 238 -28.37 -17.45 5.83
CA GLY A 238 -28.11 -18.36 4.70
C GLY A 238 -27.40 -19.62 5.19
N SER A 239 -26.20 -19.89 4.69
CA SER A 239 -25.35 -21.05 5.05
C SER A 239 -24.42 -20.80 6.23
N ILE A 240 -24.32 -19.55 6.72
CA ILE A 240 -23.32 -19.11 7.73
C ILE A 240 -23.96 -19.01 9.11
N PHE A 241 -23.23 -19.47 10.12
CA PHE A 241 -23.51 -19.23 11.54
C PHE A 241 -22.88 -17.92 11.99
N GLY A 242 -23.60 -17.14 12.79
CA GLY A 242 -23.14 -15.86 13.32
C GLY A 242 -23.41 -15.69 14.80
N SER A 243 -22.60 -14.88 15.48
CA SER A 243 -22.78 -14.48 16.86
C SER A 243 -22.35 -13.02 17.05
N MET A 244 -23.26 -12.23 17.60
CA MET A 244 -22.99 -10.85 17.99
C MET A 244 -22.49 -10.78 19.40
N SER A 245 -21.40 -10.03 19.58
CA SER A 245 -20.80 -9.75 20.90
C SER A 245 -20.61 -8.24 21.07
N TYR A 246 -20.54 -7.77 22.31
CA TYR A 246 -20.16 -6.41 22.64
C TYR A 246 -18.93 -6.39 23.54
N LEU A 247 -18.13 -5.34 23.40
CA LEU A 247 -16.94 -5.14 24.22
C LEU A 247 -17.32 -4.39 25.49
N ALA A 248 -17.19 -5.07 26.63
CA ALA A 248 -17.27 -4.45 27.95
C ALA A 248 -15.87 -3.95 28.34
N ILE A 249 -15.68 -2.63 28.27
CA ILE A 249 -14.42 -1.97 28.61
C ILE A 249 -14.35 -1.88 30.14
N THR A 250 -13.47 -2.65 30.75
CA THR A 250 -13.25 -2.71 32.20
C THR A 250 -11.88 -2.12 32.59
N ALA A 251 -10.98 -2.00 31.63
CA ALA A 251 -9.65 -1.44 31.84
C ALA A 251 -9.71 0.08 32.12
N SER A 252 -8.83 0.56 33.00
CA SER A 252 -8.55 1.99 33.18
C SER A 252 -7.70 2.55 32.04
N ASP A 253 -6.75 1.75 31.57
CA ASP A 253 -5.84 2.07 30.48
C ASP A 253 -6.07 1.12 29.30
N LEU A 254 -6.35 1.69 28.15
CA LEU A 254 -6.54 0.96 26.90
C LEU A 254 -5.27 1.01 26.04
N SER A 255 -5.06 0.00 25.21
CA SER A 255 -3.98 -0.05 24.25
C SER A 255 -4.48 0.33 22.85
N ASP A 256 -3.72 1.14 22.14
CA ASP A 256 -3.96 1.50 20.73
C ASP A 256 -3.86 0.29 19.76
N ARG A 257 -3.36 -0.84 20.26
CA ARG A 257 -3.29 -2.12 19.50
C ARG A 257 -4.56 -2.95 19.55
N MET A 258 -5.49 -2.66 20.45
CA MET A 258 -6.64 -3.52 20.66
C MET A 258 -7.50 -3.70 19.41
N LEU A 259 -7.82 -2.59 18.72
CA LEU A 259 -8.59 -2.66 17.48
C LEU A 259 -7.81 -3.40 16.39
N ALA A 260 -6.51 -3.16 16.29
CA ALA A 260 -5.64 -3.84 15.35
C ALA A 260 -5.61 -5.35 15.56
N ASP A 261 -5.46 -5.82 16.81
CA ASP A 261 -5.46 -7.24 17.15
C ASP A 261 -6.79 -7.92 16.74
N PHE A 262 -7.94 -7.23 16.88
CA PHE A 262 -9.21 -7.74 16.35
C PHE A 262 -9.20 -7.83 14.81
N LEU A 263 -8.71 -6.81 14.13
CA LEU A 263 -8.69 -6.76 12.66
C LEU A 263 -7.67 -7.73 12.04
N ASP A 264 -6.69 -8.17 12.82
CA ASP A 264 -5.67 -9.15 12.39
C ASP A 264 -6.13 -10.61 12.54
N MET A 265 -7.33 -10.85 13.07
CA MET A 265 -7.89 -12.21 13.07
C MET A 265 -8.07 -12.74 11.64
N GLU A 266 -7.68 -13.99 11.43
CA GLU A 266 -7.79 -14.71 10.15
C GLU A 266 -9.19 -15.32 9.95
N SER A 267 -10.23 -14.61 10.33
CA SER A 267 -11.62 -15.04 10.21
C SER A 267 -12.50 -13.94 9.62
N THR A 268 -13.58 -14.35 8.98
CA THR A 268 -14.61 -13.41 8.52
C THR A 268 -15.31 -12.80 9.73
N GLN A 269 -15.15 -11.50 9.89
CA GLN A 269 -15.71 -10.75 11.01
C GLN A 269 -16.04 -9.31 10.64
N ILE A 270 -16.90 -8.70 11.42
CA ILE A 270 -17.20 -7.26 11.34
C ILE A 270 -17.07 -6.66 12.74
N VAL A 271 -16.26 -5.63 12.85
CA VAL A 271 -16.16 -4.81 14.06
C VAL A 271 -16.85 -3.49 13.79
N THR A 272 -17.81 -3.14 14.63
CA THR A 272 -18.61 -1.91 14.47
C THR A 272 -18.54 -1.08 15.74
N MET A 273 -18.20 0.20 15.57
CA MET A 273 -18.19 1.18 16.66
C MET A 273 -19.22 2.26 16.38
N HIS A 274 -20.28 2.31 17.15
CA HIS A 274 -21.20 3.45 17.20
C HIS A 274 -20.67 4.49 18.15
N ILE A 275 -20.54 5.71 17.70
CA ILE A 275 -19.98 6.82 18.45
C ILE A 275 -20.95 8.00 18.36
N GLN A 276 -21.39 8.49 19.50
CA GLN A 276 -22.28 9.66 19.60
C GLN A 276 -21.69 10.68 20.55
N SER A 277 -21.44 11.89 20.07
CA SER A 277 -20.99 12.99 20.89
C SER A 277 -22.10 13.41 21.87
N VAL A 278 -21.74 13.67 23.11
CA VAL A 278 -22.64 14.22 24.13
C VAL A 278 -22.50 15.76 24.14
N ASP A 279 -23.61 16.47 24.27
CA ASP A 279 -23.55 17.92 24.44
C ASP A 279 -22.66 18.29 25.63
N GLN A 280 -21.69 19.19 25.41
CA GLN A 280 -20.65 19.51 26.39
C GLN A 280 -21.25 20.07 27.70
N THR A 281 -22.28 20.88 27.58
CA THR A 281 -22.96 21.47 28.75
C THR A 281 -23.68 20.39 29.55
N ALA A 282 -24.36 19.46 28.87
CA ALA A 282 -25.03 18.32 29.48
C ALA A 282 -24.05 17.34 30.14
N ALA A 283 -22.91 17.07 29.49
CA ALA A 283 -21.85 16.25 30.05
C ALA A 283 -21.30 16.83 31.36
N ILE A 284 -20.86 18.09 31.32
CA ILE A 284 -20.35 18.81 32.52
C ILE A 284 -21.38 18.83 33.65
N LYS A 285 -22.65 19.09 33.36
CA LYS A 285 -23.72 19.06 34.34
C LYS A 285 -23.90 17.68 34.98
N THR A 286 -23.84 16.63 34.17
CA THR A 286 -23.96 15.25 34.64
C THR A 286 -22.82 14.87 35.57
N ILE A 287 -21.58 15.19 35.19
CA ILE A 287 -20.39 14.88 36.01
C ILE A 287 -20.43 15.67 37.33
N LYS A 288 -20.81 16.97 37.30
CA LYS A 288 -21.00 17.76 38.54
C LYS A 288 -22.02 17.12 39.48
N ARG A 289 -23.14 16.60 38.95
CA ARG A 289 -24.13 15.89 39.76
C ARG A 289 -23.53 14.61 40.37
N ILE A 290 -22.81 13.81 39.59
CA ILE A 290 -22.12 12.60 40.07
C ILE A 290 -21.13 12.94 41.20
N ILE A 291 -20.31 14.01 41.03
CA ILE A 291 -19.39 14.46 42.09
C ILE A 291 -20.15 14.83 43.35
N THR A 292 -21.26 15.55 43.23
CA THR A 292 -22.09 15.95 44.37
C THR A 292 -22.68 14.72 45.09
N GLU A 293 -23.12 13.70 44.38
CA GLU A 293 -23.64 12.45 44.92
C GLU A 293 -22.52 11.65 45.62
N LEU A 294 -21.32 11.59 45.03
CA LEU A 294 -20.16 10.94 45.65
C LEU A 294 -19.67 11.67 46.89
N ASP A 295 -19.62 12.97 46.87
CA ASP A 295 -19.26 13.79 48.06
C ASP A 295 -20.31 13.63 49.18
N ARG A 296 -21.60 13.50 48.86
CA ARG A 296 -22.66 13.15 49.86
C ARG A 296 -22.45 11.79 50.45
N SER A 297 -22.21 10.77 49.61
CA SER A 297 -21.94 9.40 50.04
C SER A 297 -20.70 9.34 50.92
N LYS A 298 -19.66 10.08 50.56
CA LYS A 298 -18.45 10.23 51.38
C LYS A 298 -18.76 10.79 52.78
N ILE A 299 -19.56 11.85 52.88
CA ILE A 299 -19.99 12.44 54.16
C ILE A 299 -20.83 11.46 54.98
N GLU A 300 -21.69 10.67 54.33
CA GLU A 300 -22.51 9.64 55.02
C GLU A 300 -21.64 8.53 55.61
N GLU A 301 -20.65 8.03 54.86
CA GLU A 301 -19.72 7.01 55.34
C GLU A 301 -18.80 7.54 56.45
N GLN A 302 -18.35 8.79 56.36
CA GLN A 302 -17.62 9.44 57.44
C GLN A 302 -18.46 9.56 58.72
N LYS A 303 -19.74 9.94 58.61
CA LYS A 303 -20.66 9.97 59.77
C LYS A 303 -20.89 8.58 60.37
N LYS A 304 -20.97 7.53 59.55
CA LYS A 304 -21.08 6.15 60.04
C LYS A 304 -19.80 5.71 60.75
N ALA A 305 -18.62 6.01 60.19
CA ALA A 305 -17.33 5.71 60.83
C ALA A 305 -17.23 6.31 62.21
N VAL A 306 -17.51 7.61 62.35
CA VAL A 306 -17.50 8.33 63.64
C VAL A 306 -18.51 7.71 64.63
N ARG A 307 -19.73 7.36 64.19
CA ARG A 307 -20.72 6.70 65.05
C ARG A 307 -20.29 5.34 65.56
N SER A 308 -19.46 4.66 64.75
CA SER A 308 -18.90 3.33 65.08
C SER A 308 -17.55 3.41 65.83
N GLY A 309 -17.12 4.62 66.24
CA GLY A 309 -15.87 4.80 66.97
C GLY A 309 -14.58 4.71 66.13
N TYR A 310 -14.71 4.79 64.78
CA TYR A 310 -13.57 4.82 63.86
C TYR A 310 -13.22 6.25 63.46
N ASP A 311 -11.98 6.40 62.94
CA ASP A 311 -11.49 7.68 62.45
C ASP A 311 -12.28 8.15 61.21
N MET A 312 -12.49 9.50 61.06
CA MET A 312 -13.17 10.13 59.94
C MET A 312 -12.44 9.89 58.63
N ASP A 313 -11.17 9.55 58.63
CA ASP A 313 -10.34 9.31 57.41
C ASP A 313 -10.55 7.89 56.86
N ILE A 314 -11.26 7.02 57.54
CA ILE A 314 -11.59 5.66 57.04
C ILE A 314 -12.80 5.78 56.10
N ILE A 315 -12.45 5.94 54.81
CA ILE A 315 -13.40 5.94 53.70
C ILE A 315 -13.18 4.68 52.86
N PRO A 316 -14.25 4.05 52.36
CA PRO A 316 -14.07 2.99 51.35
C PRO A 316 -13.19 3.46 50.21
N SER A 317 -12.14 2.68 49.90
CA SER A 317 -11.16 2.99 48.86
C SER A 317 -11.79 3.34 47.52
N ASP A 318 -12.85 2.62 47.18
CA ASP A 318 -13.58 2.80 45.90
C ASP A 318 -14.25 4.17 45.81
N LEU A 319 -14.85 4.64 46.91
CA LEU A 319 -15.53 5.94 46.98
C LEU A 319 -14.52 7.09 46.84
N ALA A 320 -13.33 6.94 47.46
CA ALA A 320 -12.26 7.93 47.36
C ALA A 320 -11.71 8.00 45.94
N THR A 321 -11.50 6.84 45.29
CA THR A 321 -11.00 6.72 43.93
C THR A 321 -12.00 7.30 42.92
N TYR A 322 -13.28 6.89 42.97
CA TYR A 322 -14.32 7.43 42.08
C TYR A 322 -14.50 8.92 42.22
N GLY A 323 -14.41 9.48 43.46
CA GLY A 323 -14.47 10.91 43.67
C GLY A 323 -13.31 11.69 43.06
N LYS A 324 -12.10 11.14 43.13
CA LYS A 324 -10.91 11.68 42.46
C LYS A 324 -11.01 11.63 40.96
N ASP A 325 -11.40 10.49 40.42
CA ASP A 325 -11.54 10.26 38.97
C ASP A 325 -12.62 11.16 38.34
N ALA A 326 -13.76 11.30 39.01
CA ALA A 326 -14.83 12.23 38.58
C ALA A 326 -14.37 13.68 38.55
N LYS A 327 -13.56 14.12 39.51
CA LYS A 327 -12.98 15.49 39.56
C LYS A 327 -11.92 15.68 38.47
N SER A 328 -11.08 14.68 38.20
CA SER A 328 -10.13 14.69 37.09
C SER A 328 -10.83 14.80 35.75
N LEU A 329 -11.83 13.95 35.51
CA LEU A 329 -12.66 13.98 34.31
C LEU A 329 -13.35 15.35 34.11
N LEU A 330 -13.87 15.96 35.18
CA LEU A 330 -14.44 17.31 35.08
C LEU A 330 -13.40 18.36 34.66
N LYS A 331 -12.18 18.27 35.18
CA LYS A 331 -11.07 19.16 34.83
C LYS A 331 -10.67 18.98 33.36
N GLU A 332 -10.57 17.76 32.92
CA GLU A 332 -10.24 17.42 31.52
C GLU A 332 -11.30 18.02 30.57
N LEU A 333 -12.57 17.79 30.82
CA LEU A 333 -13.69 18.36 30.03
C LEU A 333 -13.76 19.89 30.04
N GLN A 334 -13.20 20.54 31.06
CA GLN A 334 -13.23 22.01 31.17
C GLN A 334 -11.96 22.70 30.63
N SER A 335 -10.80 22.03 30.69
CA SER A 335 -9.51 22.66 30.46
C SER A 335 -8.73 22.10 29.26
N GLN A 336 -9.07 20.93 28.79
CA GLN A 336 -8.43 20.26 27.67
C GLN A 336 -9.49 20.06 26.59
N ASN A 337 -9.21 20.27 25.36
CA ASN A 337 -10.17 20.13 24.23
C ASN A 337 -10.81 18.70 24.14
N GLU A 338 -11.21 18.17 25.30
CA GLU A 338 -11.85 16.87 25.48
C GLU A 338 -13.37 16.99 25.41
N ARG A 339 -14.00 16.08 24.69
CA ARG A 339 -15.46 15.91 24.65
C ARG A 339 -15.83 14.55 25.23
N MET A 340 -17.10 14.37 25.52
CA MET A 340 -17.62 13.10 25.99
C MET A 340 -18.38 12.41 24.85
N PHE A 341 -18.09 11.13 24.66
CA PHE A 341 -18.75 10.28 23.68
C PHE A 341 -19.42 9.08 24.37
N MET A 342 -20.56 8.68 23.83
CA MET A 342 -21.20 7.40 24.15
C MET A 342 -20.82 6.40 23.07
N VAL A 343 -20.09 5.36 23.45
CA VAL A 343 -19.52 4.38 22.51
C VAL A 343 -20.16 3.00 22.75
N THR A 344 -20.56 2.35 21.66
CA THR A 344 -20.94 0.93 21.63
C THR A 344 -20.00 0.22 20.67
N PHE A 345 -19.29 -0.79 21.15
CA PHE A 345 -18.37 -1.57 20.34
C PHE A 345 -18.95 -2.99 20.16
N LEU A 346 -19.27 -3.35 18.94
CA LEU A 346 -19.86 -4.64 18.55
C LEU A 346 -18.88 -5.45 17.70
N VAL A 347 -18.92 -6.76 17.88
CA VAL A 347 -18.16 -7.71 17.06
C VAL A 347 -19.10 -8.79 16.55
N LEU A 348 -19.24 -8.89 15.25
CA LEU A 348 -19.84 -10.03 14.57
C LEU A 348 -18.75 -11.04 14.24
N ASN A 349 -18.83 -12.20 14.81
CA ASN A 349 -18.03 -13.36 14.41
C ASN A 349 -18.91 -14.32 13.61
N THR A 350 -18.33 -14.93 12.58
CA THR A 350 -19.03 -15.89 11.72
C THR A 350 -18.24 -17.19 11.59
N GLY A 351 -18.90 -18.25 11.13
CA GLY A 351 -18.28 -19.53 10.82
C GLY A 351 -19.17 -20.35 9.89
N ARG A 352 -18.58 -21.21 9.08
CA ARG A 352 -19.32 -22.15 8.20
C ARG A 352 -19.96 -23.30 9.00
N THR A 353 -19.41 -23.57 10.17
CA THR A 353 -19.91 -24.54 11.14
C THR A 353 -20.05 -23.90 12.52
N GLU A 354 -20.89 -24.47 13.37
CA GLU A 354 -21.02 -24.00 14.76
C GLU A 354 -19.69 -24.09 15.53
N GLN A 355 -18.89 -25.13 15.25
CA GLN A 355 -17.59 -25.32 15.91
C GLN A 355 -16.60 -24.23 15.47
N GLU A 356 -16.57 -23.86 14.19
CA GLU A 356 -15.75 -22.78 13.68
C GLU A 356 -16.16 -21.44 14.28
N LEU A 357 -17.46 -21.16 14.36
CA LEU A 357 -17.99 -19.98 15.03
C LEU A 357 -17.54 -19.90 16.49
N GLU A 358 -17.64 -21.01 17.24
CA GLU A 358 -17.22 -21.08 18.65
C GLU A 358 -15.71 -20.76 18.78
N ASN A 359 -14.89 -21.34 17.92
CA ASN A 359 -13.45 -21.08 17.90
C ASN A 359 -13.14 -19.59 17.62
N ASN A 360 -13.81 -18.98 16.64
CA ASN A 360 -13.63 -17.59 16.29
C ASN A 360 -14.07 -16.64 17.42
N VAL A 361 -15.20 -16.95 18.07
CA VAL A 361 -15.64 -16.17 19.23
C VAL A 361 -14.66 -16.31 20.40
N PHE A 362 -14.16 -17.51 20.66
CA PHE A 362 -13.16 -17.74 21.71
C PHE A 362 -11.87 -16.96 21.44
N GLN A 363 -11.40 -16.95 20.20
CA GLN A 363 -10.23 -16.16 19.79
C GLN A 363 -10.47 -14.67 20.01
N ALA A 364 -11.61 -14.14 19.60
CA ALA A 364 -11.98 -12.74 19.82
C ALA A 364 -12.07 -12.38 21.32
N GLN A 365 -12.61 -13.29 22.15
CA GLN A 365 -12.64 -13.13 23.60
C GLN A 365 -11.23 -13.10 24.22
N SER A 366 -10.32 -13.94 23.72
CA SER A 366 -8.94 -13.99 24.17
C SER A 366 -8.19 -12.69 23.86
N ILE A 367 -8.46 -12.08 22.68
CA ILE A 367 -7.92 -10.75 22.32
C ILE A 367 -8.43 -9.69 23.30
N ALA A 368 -9.73 -9.66 23.60
CA ALA A 368 -10.26 -8.71 24.56
C ALA A 368 -9.61 -8.87 25.94
N GLN A 369 -9.45 -10.11 26.42
CA GLN A 369 -8.80 -10.41 27.70
C GLN A 369 -7.34 -9.97 27.75
N LYS A 370 -6.58 -10.13 26.65
CA LYS A 370 -5.21 -9.63 26.51
C LYS A 370 -5.12 -8.12 26.79
N HIS A 371 -6.16 -7.37 26.47
CA HIS A 371 -6.28 -5.94 26.70
C HIS A 371 -7.09 -5.56 27.95
N ASN A 372 -7.24 -6.48 28.91
CA ASN A 372 -8.01 -6.28 30.15
C ASN A 372 -9.47 -5.84 29.90
N CYS A 373 -10.05 -6.28 28.81
CA CYS A 373 -11.45 -6.05 28.45
C CYS A 373 -12.18 -7.40 28.36
N ASN A 374 -13.52 -7.38 28.34
CA ASN A 374 -14.34 -8.55 28.20
C ASN A 374 -15.23 -8.47 26.97
N LEU A 375 -15.07 -9.37 26.02
CA LEU A 375 -16.00 -9.52 24.92
C LEU A 375 -17.13 -10.46 25.35
N ARG A 376 -18.36 -9.95 25.46
CA ARG A 376 -19.54 -10.68 25.91
C ARG A 376 -20.51 -10.84 24.75
N ARG A 377 -21.03 -12.07 24.58
CA ARG A 377 -22.10 -12.30 23.60
C ARG A 377 -23.36 -11.57 24.00
N LEU A 378 -24.10 -11.08 23.04
CA LEU A 378 -25.44 -10.56 23.28
C LEU A 378 -26.39 -11.72 23.61
N ASP A 379 -27.02 -11.68 24.76
CA ASP A 379 -28.05 -12.63 25.17
C ASP A 379 -29.43 -12.12 24.69
N PHE A 380 -30.04 -12.82 23.73
CA PHE A 380 -31.31 -12.53 23.05
C PHE A 380 -31.29 -11.43 21.95
N PRO A 381 -30.66 -10.23 22.07
CA PRO A 381 -30.77 -9.21 21.01
C PRO A 381 -29.79 -9.44 19.86
N GLN A 382 -29.64 -10.67 19.37
CA GLN A 382 -28.75 -11.03 18.26
C GLN A 382 -29.19 -10.35 16.94
N GLU A 383 -30.50 -10.30 16.67
CA GLU A 383 -31.03 -9.58 15.51
C GLU A 383 -30.70 -8.07 15.57
N SER A 384 -31.01 -7.43 16.72
CA SER A 384 -30.70 -6.01 16.91
C SER A 384 -29.20 -5.73 16.79
N GLY A 385 -28.35 -6.64 17.29
CA GLY A 385 -26.91 -6.55 17.15
C GLY A 385 -26.47 -6.62 15.69
N LEU A 386 -26.95 -7.62 14.94
CA LEU A 386 -26.64 -7.75 13.51
C LEU A 386 -27.10 -6.52 12.73
N MET A 387 -28.31 -6.03 12.96
CA MET A 387 -28.84 -4.86 12.28
C MET A 387 -28.11 -3.57 12.65
N SER A 388 -27.57 -3.50 13.87
CA SER A 388 -26.69 -2.39 14.30
C SER A 388 -25.30 -2.46 13.66
N SER A 389 -24.89 -3.59 13.08
CA SER A 389 -23.59 -3.69 12.38
C SER A 389 -23.67 -3.29 10.92
N LEU A 390 -24.87 -2.98 10.41
CA LEU A 390 -25.03 -2.47 9.05
C LEU A 390 -24.57 -1.01 8.96
N PRO A 391 -23.95 -0.58 7.83
CA PRO A 391 -23.44 0.78 7.67
C PRO A 391 -24.59 1.81 7.52
N LEU A 392 -25.41 1.94 8.57
CA LEU A 392 -26.58 2.79 8.65
C LEU A 392 -26.47 3.86 9.74
N ALA A 393 -25.41 3.83 10.55
CA ALA A 393 -25.21 4.67 11.73
C ALA A 393 -26.42 4.62 12.71
N GLN A 394 -27.07 3.48 12.78
CA GLN A 394 -28.21 3.23 13.63
C GLN A 394 -27.87 2.17 14.69
N ASN A 395 -27.79 2.58 15.96
CA ASN A 395 -27.54 1.68 17.08
C ASN A 395 -28.86 1.24 17.73
N LEU A 396 -29.18 -0.03 17.61
CA LEU A 396 -30.36 -0.66 18.24
C LEU A 396 -30.02 -1.33 19.59
N ILE A 397 -28.77 -1.22 20.05
CA ILE A 397 -28.26 -1.78 21.28
C ILE A 397 -28.13 -0.67 22.34
N GLU A 398 -28.73 -0.87 23.50
CA GLU A 398 -28.71 0.11 24.59
C GLU A 398 -27.40 0.12 25.40
N ILE A 399 -26.49 -0.82 25.18
CA ILE A 399 -25.22 -0.93 25.88
C ILE A 399 -24.27 0.17 25.37
N ARG A 400 -24.06 1.21 26.18
CA ARG A 400 -23.21 2.35 25.85
C ARG A 400 -22.20 2.61 26.95
N ARG A 401 -20.96 2.94 26.57
CA ARG A 401 -19.91 3.35 27.50
C ARG A 401 -19.53 4.81 27.24
N GLY A 402 -19.53 5.62 28.31
CA GLY A 402 -19.03 6.99 28.24
C GLY A 402 -17.49 7.00 28.20
N LEU A 403 -16.91 7.65 27.21
CA LEU A 403 -15.46 7.82 27.01
C LEU A 403 -15.16 9.28 26.65
N THR A 404 -13.96 9.76 27.02
CA THR A 404 -13.46 11.05 26.57
C THR A 404 -12.93 10.97 25.13
N THR A 405 -12.59 12.11 24.53
CA THR A 405 -11.99 12.13 23.18
C THR A 405 -10.76 11.25 23.12
N SER A 406 -9.79 11.45 24.02
CA SER A 406 -8.55 10.67 24.03
C SER A 406 -8.79 9.18 24.27
N SER A 407 -9.70 8.84 25.19
CA SER A 407 -10.09 7.44 25.44
C SER A 407 -10.82 6.79 24.25
N THR A 408 -11.59 7.56 23.48
CA THR A 408 -12.24 7.08 22.25
C THR A 408 -11.23 6.95 21.11
N ALA A 409 -10.32 7.92 21.00
CA ALA A 409 -9.30 7.96 19.97
C ALA A 409 -8.28 6.80 20.08
N ILE A 410 -8.18 6.14 21.24
CA ILE A 410 -7.28 5.00 21.41
C ILE A 410 -7.68 3.81 20.53
N PHE A 411 -8.95 3.74 20.11
CA PHE A 411 -9.39 2.84 19.04
C PHE A 411 -8.98 3.41 17.67
N VAL A 412 -7.66 3.51 17.46
CA VAL A 412 -7.10 4.05 16.23
C VAL A 412 -7.54 3.18 15.06
N PRO A 413 -8.23 3.74 14.05
CA PRO A 413 -8.74 2.96 12.92
C PRO A 413 -7.66 2.58 11.92
N PHE A 414 -6.41 3.00 12.15
CA PHE A 414 -5.29 2.77 11.26
C PHE A 414 -4.41 1.65 11.81
N THR A 415 -4.16 0.65 10.98
CA THR A 415 -3.39 -0.54 11.36
C THR A 415 -2.18 -0.70 10.46
N THR A 416 -2.34 -1.43 9.39
CA THR A 416 -1.34 -1.74 8.39
C THR A 416 -1.85 -1.38 7.01
N GLN A 417 -1.04 -0.65 6.29
CA GLN A 417 -1.37 -0.28 4.93
C GLN A 417 -1.26 -1.49 4.00
N GLU A 418 -2.22 -1.62 3.09
CA GLU A 418 -2.21 -2.65 2.07
C GLU A 418 -1.87 -2.02 0.72
N LEU A 419 -1.08 -2.73 -0.06
CA LEU A 419 -0.74 -2.34 -1.43
C LEU A 419 -1.25 -3.41 -2.41
N PHE A 420 -2.54 -3.40 -2.65
CA PHE A 420 -3.16 -4.23 -3.67
C PHE A 420 -3.89 -3.34 -4.68
N GLN A 421 -3.27 -3.14 -5.84
CA GLN A 421 -3.85 -2.39 -6.93
C GLN A 421 -4.43 -3.33 -7.97
N ASN A 422 -5.64 -3.05 -8.41
CA ASN A 422 -6.26 -3.70 -9.56
C ASN A 422 -5.89 -2.94 -10.84
N GLY A 423 -5.35 -3.65 -11.82
CA GLY A 423 -5.00 -3.04 -13.11
C GLY A 423 -4.22 -4.00 -14.00
N GLY A 424 -4.28 -3.77 -15.32
CA GLY A 424 -3.64 -4.65 -16.31
C GLY A 424 -2.11 -4.64 -16.29
N GLU A 425 -1.47 -3.71 -15.59
CA GLU A 425 -0.01 -3.55 -15.56
C GLU A 425 0.57 -3.64 -14.14
N THR A 426 -0.21 -4.13 -13.16
CA THR A 426 0.27 -4.36 -11.80
C THR A 426 1.22 -5.54 -11.73
N LEU A 427 2.31 -5.38 -11.00
CA LEU A 427 3.33 -6.42 -10.79
C LEU A 427 3.31 -6.90 -9.33
N TYR A 428 3.64 -8.17 -9.13
CA TYR A 428 3.78 -8.80 -7.83
C TYR A 428 5.15 -8.50 -7.20
N TYR A 429 5.15 -8.13 -5.91
CA TYR A 429 6.38 -7.79 -5.17
C TYR A 429 6.57 -8.56 -3.85
N GLY A 430 5.75 -9.54 -3.56
CA GLY A 430 5.81 -10.34 -2.35
C GLY A 430 4.50 -10.34 -1.56
N LEU A 431 4.55 -10.87 -0.35
CA LEU A 431 3.49 -10.80 0.65
C LEU A 431 3.81 -9.69 1.65
N ASN A 432 2.81 -8.96 2.10
CA ASN A 432 2.94 -8.05 3.23
C ASN A 432 3.28 -8.88 4.49
N ALA A 433 4.41 -8.63 5.12
CA ALA A 433 4.87 -9.41 6.27
C ALA A 433 3.95 -9.30 7.51
N LEU A 434 3.04 -8.33 7.54
CA LEU A 434 2.11 -8.11 8.64
C LEU A 434 0.75 -8.77 8.41
N SER A 435 0.22 -8.69 7.18
CA SER A 435 -1.11 -9.17 6.85
C SER A 435 -1.12 -10.44 6.01
N ASN A 436 0.04 -10.88 5.52
CA ASN A 436 0.21 -11.95 4.54
C ASN A 436 -0.57 -11.76 3.22
N ASN A 437 -1.04 -10.55 2.93
CA ASN A 437 -1.70 -10.24 1.67
C ASN A 437 -0.69 -10.00 0.55
N LEU A 438 -1.12 -10.27 -0.71
CA LEU A 438 -0.29 -10.00 -1.89
C LEU A 438 0.00 -8.51 -2.03
N ILE A 439 1.26 -8.17 -2.29
CA ILE A 439 1.66 -6.82 -2.70
C ILE A 439 1.65 -6.78 -4.22
N MET A 440 0.71 -6.03 -4.77
CA MET A 440 0.50 -5.87 -6.21
C MET A 440 0.45 -4.38 -6.54
N VAL A 441 1.44 -3.85 -7.24
CA VAL A 441 1.51 -2.41 -7.57
C VAL A 441 1.97 -2.15 -9.00
N ASP A 442 1.55 -1.01 -9.52
CA ASP A 442 1.97 -0.47 -10.81
C ASP A 442 2.86 0.76 -10.58
N ARG A 443 4.15 0.61 -10.87
CA ARG A 443 5.14 1.70 -10.71
C ARG A 443 4.85 2.92 -11.57
N LYS A 444 4.17 2.76 -12.71
CA LYS A 444 3.81 3.87 -13.61
C LYS A 444 2.85 4.87 -12.97
N LYS A 445 2.14 4.47 -11.91
CA LYS A 445 1.24 5.35 -11.14
C LYS A 445 1.97 6.26 -10.15
N LEU A 446 3.24 6.03 -9.90
CA LEU A 446 4.07 6.87 -9.04
C LEU A 446 4.42 8.19 -9.74
N LYS A 447 4.65 9.24 -8.94
CA LYS A 447 5.15 10.52 -9.46
C LYS A 447 6.55 10.35 -10.09
N ASN A 448 7.41 9.58 -9.42
CA ASN A 448 8.75 9.22 -9.87
C ASN A 448 8.86 7.70 -9.94
N PRO A 449 8.56 7.07 -11.10
CA PRO A 449 8.55 5.62 -11.24
C PRO A 449 9.94 4.99 -11.20
N ASN A 450 10.99 5.80 -11.07
CA ASN A 450 12.36 5.35 -10.92
C ASN A 450 12.50 4.45 -9.70
N GLY A 451 13.34 3.44 -9.77
CA GLY A 451 13.47 2.43 -8.74
C GLY A 451 14.89 2.13 -8.31
N LEU A 452 15.01 1.65 -7.07
CA LEU A 452 16.24 1.13 -6.51
C LEU A 452 15.99 -0.24 -5.88
N ILE A 453 16.88 -1.19 -6.10
CA ILE A 453 16.93 -2.46 -5.39
C ILE A 453 18.22 -2.48 -4.57
N LEU A 454 18.07 -2.41 -3.25
CA LEU A 454 19.17 -2.26 -2.30
C LEU A 454 19.31 -3.50 -1.44
N GLY A 455 20.52 -3.96 -1.18
CA GLY A 455 20.74 -5.09 -0.27
C GLY A 455 22.16 -5.62 -0.27
N THR A 456 22.55 -6.27 0.80
CA THR A 456 23.86 -6.94 0.92
C THR A 456 24.00 -8.11 -0.05
N PRO A 457 25.20 -8.59 -0.34
CA PRO A 457 25.40 -9.84 -1.08
C PRO A 457 24.62 -11.00 -0.44
N GLY A 458 24.00 -11.85 -1.25
CA GLY A 458 23.20 -12.98 -0.77
C GLY A 458 21.81 -12.65 -0.21
N SER A 459 21.39 -11.38 -0.21
CA SER A 459 20.04 -10.97 0.23
C SER A 459 18.91 -11.24 -0.78
N GLY A 460 19.25 -11.63 -2.02
CA GLY A 460 18.28 -11.91 -3.07
C GLY A 460 18.07 -10.78 -4.08
N LYS A 461 18.95 -9.78 -4.20
CA LYS A 461 18.82 -8.64 -5.13
C LYS A 461 18.61 -9.06 -6.58
N SER A 462 19.55 -9.84 -7.13
CA SER A 462 19.49 -10.29 -8.54
C SER A 462 18.25 -11.14 -8.79
N PHE A 463 17.84 -11.97 -7.82
CA PHE A 463 16.60 -12.75 -7.90
C PHE A 463 15.37 -11.83 -7.98
N SER A 464 15.28 -10.83 -7.09
CA SER A 464 14.17 -9.87 -7.07
C SER A 464 14.09 -9.05 -8.36
N ALA A 465 15.24 -8.63 -8.91
CA ALA A 465 15.30 -7.96 -10.22
C ALA A 465 14.80 -8.86 -11.34
N LYS A 466 15.28 -10.11 -11.42
CA LYS A 466 14.85 -11.10 -12.42
C LYS A 466 13.35 -11.40 -12.30
N ARG A 467 12.82 -11.49 -11.09
CA ARG A 467 11.36 -11.65 -10.85
C ARG A 467 10.58 -10.47 -11.38
N GLU A 468 11.01 -9.23 -11.10
CA GLU A 468 10.34 -8.03 -11.65
C GLU A 468 10.42 -8.00 -13.18
N ILE A 469 11.58 -8.29 -13.77
CA ILE A 469 11.77 -8.37 -15.21
C ILE A 469 10.84 -9.42 -15.83
N THR A 470 10.77 -10.61 -15.24
CA THR A 470 9.87 -11.69 -15.68
C THR A 470 8.42 -11.23 -15.66
N ASN A 471 7.99 -10.66 -14.54
CA ASN A 471 6.62 -10.23 -14.36
C ASN A 471 6.28 -9.09 -15.33
N ALA A 472 7.15 -8.08 -15.47
CA ALA A 472 6.99 -7.00 -16.43
C ALA A 472 6.89 -7.50 -17.88
N PHE A 473 7.73 -8.46 -18.26
CA PHE A 473 7.68 -9.06 -19.60
C PHE A 473 6.37 -9.79 -19.86
N LEU A 474 5.85 -10.55 -18.90
CA LEU A 474 4.61 -11.33 -19.05
C LEU A 474 3.37 -10.46 -19.05
N VAL A 475 3.34 -9.39 -18.23
CA VAL A 475 2.15 -8.57 -17.96
C VAL A 475 2.06 -7.36 -18.90
N THR A 476 3.15 -6.61 -19.08
CA THR A 476 3.17 -5.36 -19.85
C THR A 476 3.60 -5.58 -21.30
N ASP A 477 3.66 -4.51 -22.09
CA ASP A 477 4.26 -4.48 -23.44
C ASP A 477 5.50 -3.59 -23.47
N ASP A 478 6.04 -3.23 -22.30
CA ASP A 478 7.23 -2.40 -22.16
C ASP A 478 8.46 -3.05 -22.80
N ASP A 479 9.36 -2.26 -23.35
CA ASP A 479 10.71 -2.71 -23.67
C ASP A 479 11.51 -2.85 -22.38
N ILE A 480 12.34 -3.86 -22.30
CA ILE A 480 13.17 -4.18 -21.14
C ILE A 480 14.62 -4.26 -21.57
N ILE A 481 15.45 -3.40 -20.98
CA ILE A 481 16.88 -3.36 -21.28
C ILE A 481 17.64 -3.58 -19.96
N ILE A 482 18.66 -4.42 -20.01
CA ILE A 482 19.46 -4.83 -18.85
C ILE A 482 20.91 -4.50 -19.14
N CYS A 483 21.58 -3.77 -18.24
CA CYS A 483 23.03 -3.64 -18.20
C CYS A 483 23.58 -4.63 -17.17
N ASP A 484 24.30 -5.63 -17.63
CA ASP A 484 24.74 -6.81 -16.87
C ASP A 484 26.27 -6.92 -16.81
N PRO A 485 26.90 -6.33 -15.78
CA PRO A 485 28.34 -6.40 -15.61
C PRO A 485 28.85 -7.72 -15.02
N GLU A 486 27.96 -8.62 -14.58
CA GLU A 486 28.33 -9.90 -13.95
C GLU A 486 27.86 -11.14 -14.74
N ALA A 487 27.17 -10.96 -15.88
CA ALA A 487 26.60 -12.01 -16.75
C ALA A 487 25.63 -12.95 -16.02
N GLU A 488 24.73 -12.38 -15.23
CA GLU A 488 23.75 -13.13 -14.44
C GLU A 488 22.39 -13.31 -15.14
N TYR A 489 22.08 -12.51 -16.17
CA TYR A 489 20.73 -12.43 -16.77
C TYR A 489 20.54 -13.21 -18.05
N ALA A 490 21.63 -13.78 -18.65
CA ALA A 490 21.59 -14.42 -19.95
C ALA A 490 20.56 -15.58 -20.02
N ALA A 491 20.49 -16.45 -19.03
CA ALA A 491 19.54 -17.58 -18.98
C ALA A 491 18.08 -17.08 -19.03
N LEU A 492 17.74 -16.04 -18.25
CA LEU A 492 16.42 -15.42 -18.27
C LEU A 492 16.07 -14.82 -19.62
N VAL A 493 17.02 -14.10 -20.22
CA VAL A 493 16.83 -13.44 -21.53
C VAL A 493 16.60 -14.45 -22.62
N HIS A 494 17.37 -15.54 -22.64
CA HIS A 494 17.18 -16.64 -23.63
C HIS A 494 15.83 -17.34 -23.45
N LYS A 495 15.35 -17.58 -22.22
CA LYS A 495 14.03 -18.16 -21.97
C LYS A 495 12.89 -17.36 -22.59
N PHE A 496 13.01 -16.05 -22.62
CA PHE A 496 12.03 -15.14 -23.21
C PHE A 496 12.34 -14.73 -24.66
N ASN A 497 13.18 -15.46 -25.38
CA ASN A 497 13.61 -15.18 -26.74
C ASN A 497 14.16 -13.75 -26.89
N GLY A 498 14.76 -13.23 -25.82
CA GLY A 498 15.43 -11.94 -25.80
C GLY A 498 16.81 -12.01 -26.45
N GLN A 499 17.44 -10.86 -26.56
CA GLN A 499 18.75 -10.72 -27.17
C GLN A 499 19.81 -10.44 -26.11
N VAL A 500 20.87 -11.25 -26.09
CA VAL A 500 22.08 -11.00 -25.30
C VAL A 500 23.15 -10.42 -26.21
N VAL A 501 23.55 -9.18 -25.96
CA VAL A 501 24.62 -8.46 -26.67
C VAL A 501 25.88 -8.53 -25.81
N LYS A 502 26.76 -9.48 -26.12
CA LYS A 502 28.04 -9.60 -25.42
C LYS A 502 29.05 -8.60 -25.97
N ILE A 503 29.55 -7.72 -25.10
CA ILE A 503 30.58 -6.74 -25.42
C ILE A 503 31.88 -7.13 -24.73
N SER A 504 32.87 -7.54 -25.50
CA SER A 504 34.18 -7.94 -24.99
C SER A 504 35.27 -7.72 -26.02
N SER A 505 36.51 -7.73 -25.61
CA SER A 505 37.66 -7.59 -26.54
C SER A 505 37.74 -8.72 -27.60
N SER A 506 37.10 -9.85 -27.35
CA SER A 506 37.03 -10.99 -28.26
C SER A 506 35.69 -11.08 -29.02
N SER A 507 34.74 -10.24 -28.73
CA SER A 507 33.43 -10.22 -29.38
C SER A 507 33.49 -9.53 -30.72
N THR A 508 32.60 -9.95 -31.63
CA THR A 508 32.36 -9.30 -32.93
C THR A 508 31.22 -8.25 -32.83
N ASN A 509 30.66 -8.09 -31.65
CA ASN A 509 29.59 -7.10 -31.42
C ASN A 509 30.22 -5.75 -31.05
N TYR A 510 29.86 -4.72 -31.79
CA TYR A 510 30.34 -3.36 -31.58
C TYR A 510 29.20 -2.40 -31.36
N ILE A 511 29.41 -1.46 -30.46
CA ILE A 511 28.51 -0.35 -30.21
C ILE A 511 29.32 0.92 -30.33
N ASN A 512 28.89 1.81 -31.21
CA ASN A 512 29.51 3.08 -31.44
C ASN A 512 29.06 4.12 -30.40
N PRO A 513 29.93 4.66 -29.55
CA PRO A 513 29.55 5.72 -28.62
C PRO A 513 29.12 7.02 -29.31
N MET A 514 29.45 7.17 -30.59
CA MET A 514 29.10 8.34 -31.38
C MET A 514 27.73 8.21 -32.06
N ASP A 515 27.00 7.10 -31.93
CA ASP A 515 25.67 6.96 -32.52
C ASP A 515 24.71 8.02 -31.97
N ILE A 516 24.00 8.69 -32.87
CA ILE A 516 23.02 9.72 -32.54
C ILE A 516 21.65 9.32 -33.04
N ASN A 517 20.64 9.53 -32.20
CA ASN A 517 19.24 9.33 -32.57
C ASN A 517 18.65 10.69 -32.99
N LEU A 518 18.11 10.75 -34.20
CA LEU A 518 17.47 11.96 -34.73
C LEU A 518 16.00 12.11 -34.29
N ASN A 519 15.41 11.10 -33.62
CA ASN A 519 14.02 11.14 -33.17
C ASN A 519 13.84 11.79 -31.79
N TYR A 520 14.61 12.86 -31.52
CA TYR A 520 14.38 13.70 -30.35
C TYR A 520 13.16 14.60 -30.57
N SER A 521 12.62 15.17 -29.48
CA SER A 521 11.52 16.13 -29.56
C SER A 521 11.96 17.38 -30.35
N GLU A 522 10.99 18.10 -30.92
CA GLU A 522 11.23 19.34 -31.71
C GLU A 522 11.99 20.43 -30.91
N ASP A 523 11.98 20.34 -29.57
CA ASP A 523 12.60 21.33 -28.67
C ASP A 523 14.06 20.99 -28.27
N ASP A 524 14.57 19.77 -28.52
CA ASP A 524 15.89 19.33 -28.07
C ASP A 524 16.89 19.31 -29.26
N ASN A 525 18.10 19.83 -29.05
CA ASN A 525 19.18 19.69 -30.01
C ASN A 525 19.91 18.34 -29.81
N PRO A 526 19.79 17.37 -30.74
CA PRO A 526 20.41 16.06 -30.59
C PRO A 526 21.94 16.10 -30.45
N VAL A 527 22.61 17.08 -31.11
CA VAL A 527 24.07 17.23 -31.02
C VAL A 527 24.50 17.72 -29.66
N ALA A 528 23.77 18.67 -29.07
CA ALA A 528 24.08 19.15 -27.71
C ALA A 528 24.01 18.03 -26.66
N LEU A 529 22.95 17.20 -26.72
CA LEU A 529 22.83 16.06 -25.82
C LEU A 529 23.95 15.01 -26.03
N LYS A 530 24.32 14.80 -27.28
CA LYS A 530 25.44 13.91 -27.63
C LYS A 530 26.78 14.50 -27.19
N ALA A 531 26.95 15.81 -27.31
CA ALA A 531 28.15 16.49 -26.82
C ALA A 531 28.32 16.35 -25.31
N ASP A 532 27.25 16.50 -24.52
CA ASP A 532 27.27 16.24 -23.08
C ASP A 532 27.69 14.80 -22.74
N PHE A 533 27.19 13.83 -23.50
CA PHE A 533 27.62 12.44 -23.35
C PHE A 533 29.09 12.26 -23.68
N ILE A 534 29.59 12.84 -24.80
CA ILE A 534 30.98 12.72 -25.21
C ILE A 534 31.92 13.44 -24.22
N LEU A 535 31.50 14.57 -23.66
CA LEU A 535 32.22 15.23 -22.58
C LEU A 535 32.38 14.29 -21.37
N SER A 536 31.31 13.64 -20.96
CA SER A 536 31.35 12.65 -19.87
C SER A 536 32.23 11.44 -20.20
N LEU A 537 32.21 10.99 -21.44
CA LEU A 537 33.05 9.89 -21.92
C LEU A 537 34.54 10.30 -21.92
N CYS A 538 34.89 11.47 -22.47
CA CYS A 538 36.26 11.99 -22.47
C CYS A 538 36.79 12.18 -21.05
N GLU A 539 35.98 12.68 -20.14
CA GLU A 539 36.37 12.88 -18.76
C GLU A 539 36.65 11.56 -18.03
N LEU A 540 35.81 10.55 -18.27
CA LEU A 540 36.02 9.20 -17.74
C LEU A 540 37.33 8.58 -18.30
N ILE A 541 37.65 8.82 -19.58
CA ILE A 541 38.87 8.36 -20.24
C ILE A 541 40.11 9.05 -19.67
N MET A 542 40.05 10.36 -19.48
CA MET A 542 41.17 11.14 -18.95
C MET A 542 41.48 10.88 -17.51
N GLY A 543 40.46 10.48 -16.70
CA GLY A 543 40.62 10.06 -15.32
C GLY A 543 41.21 11.15 -14.40
N SER A 544 41.06 12.42 -14.71
CA SER A 544 41.60 13.51 -13.91
C SER A 544 40.72 13.76 -12.68
N LYS A 545 41.32 14.01 -11.51
CA LYS A 545 40.59 14.28 -10.26
C LYS A 545 39.77 15.56 -10.30
N ASP A 546 40.18 16.51 -11.09
CA ASP A 546 39.58 17.86 -11.19
C ASP A 546 38.64 17.98 -12.42
N GLY A 547 38.38 16.88 -13.11
CA GLY A 547 37.55 16.83 -14.32
C GLY A 547 38.21 17.46 -15.52
N LEU A 548 37.42 17.63 -16.60
CA LEU A 548 37.87 18.34 -17.82
C LEU A 548 37.97 19.84 -17.54
N GLN A 549 39.10 20.43 -17.96
CA GLN A 549 39.30 21.87 -17.90
C GLN A 549 38.33 22.63 -18.86
N PRO A 550 37.95 23.87 -18.55
CA PRO A 550 37.02 24.63 -19.40
C PRO A 550 37.41 24.71 -20.88
N ILE A 551 38.73 24.81 -21.17
CA ILE A 551 39.24 24.85 -22.55
C ILE A 551 39.05 23.48 -23.21
N GLU A 552 39.35 22.37 -22.51
CA GLU A 552 39.15 21.01 -23.00
C GLU A 552 37.68 20.75 -23.34
N LYS A 553 36.73 21.16 -22.47
CA LYS A 553 35.29 21.07 -22.72
C LYS A 553 34.91 21.82 -24.02
N THR A 554 35.38 23.07 -24.17
CA THR A 554 35.06 23.88 -25.32
C THR A 554 35.60 23.26 -26.63
N VAL A 555 36.81 22.71 -26.59
CA VAL A 555 37.43 22.12 -27.78
C VAL A 555 36.74 20.81 -28.18
N ILE A 556 36.38 19.95 -27.17
CA ILE A 556 35.63 18.72 -27.41
C ILE A 556 34.27 19.04 -28.03
N ASP A 557 33.52 19.98 -27.44
CA ASP A 557 32.18 20.38 -27.93
C ASP A 557 32.26 20.89 -29.38
N ARG A 558 33.22 21.78 -29.69
CA ARG A 558 33.46 22.27 -31.03
C ARG A 558 33.75 21.15 -32.04
N CYS A 559 34.63 20.23 -31.69
CA CYS A 559 34.96 19.08 -32.53
C CYS A 559 33.78 18.18 -32.75
N VAL A 560 32.99 17.90 -31.70
CA VAL A 560 31.75 17.11 -31.80
C VAL A 560 30.80 17.74 -32.82
N HIS A 561 30.49 19.02 -32.67
CA HIS A 561 29.63 19.72 -33.65
C HIS A 561 30.16 19.64 -35.09
N GLN A 562 31.47 19.75 -35.27
CA GLN A 562 32.09 19.67 -36.57
C GLN A 562 31.99 18.32 -37.26
N ILE A 563 32.21 17.20 -36.50
CA ILE A 563 32.20 15.86 -37.09
C ILE A 563 30.82 15.37 -37.48
N TYR A 564 29.76 15.85 -36.80
CA TYR A 564 28.37 15.49 -37.13
C TYR A 564 27.83 16.22 -38.35
N GLN A 565 28.42 17.31 -38.82
CA GLN A 565 27.94 18.05 -39.99
C GLN A 565 27.80 17.13 -41.21
N ARG A 566 28.81 16.29 -41.49
CA ARG A 566 28.78 15.37 -42.61
C ARG A 566 27.60 14.37 -42.52
N TYR A 567 27.27 13.96 -41.35
CA TYR A 567 26.12 13.05 -41.13
C TYR A 567 24.79 13.76 -41.34
N PHE A 568 24.66 15.01 -40.92
CA PHE A 568 23.44 15.80 -41.14
C PHE A 568 23.23 16.17 -42.60
N ASP A 569 24.32 16.43 -43.35
CA ASP A 569 24.24 16.70 -44.76
C ASP A 569 23.80 15.48 -45.58
N ASN A 570 24.18 14.27 -45.15
CA ASN A 570 23.78 13.01 -45.73
C ASN A 570 23.64 11.92 -44.67
N PRO A 571 22.43 11.73 -44.08
CA PRO A 571 22.19 10.77 -43.01
C PRO A 571 22.26 9.30 -43.48
N ALA A 572 23.47 8.78 -43.67
CA ALA A 572 23.75 7.41 -44.02
C ALA A 572 24.62 6.76 -42.93
N PRO A 573 24.46 5.45 -42.66
CA PRO A 573 25.24 4.74 -41.65
C PRO A 573 26.76 4.89 -41.83
N GLU A 574 27.21 5.00 -43.08
CA GLU A 574 28.62 5.17 -43.41
C GLU A 574 29.14 6.57 -43.00
N ASN A 575 28.28 7.56 -42.86
CA ASN A 575 28.65 8.93 -42.47
C ASN A 575 28.55 9.17 -40.94
N MET A 576 28.04 8.18 -40.20
CA MET A 576 28.00 8.28 -38.75
C MET A 576 29.42 8.36 -38.19
N PRO A 577 29.76 9.37 -37.36
CA PRO A 577 31.11 9.50 -36.81
C PRO A 577 31.45 8.28 -35.91
N ILE A 578 32.74 8.01 -35.80
CA ILE A 578 33.32 7.08 -34.82
C ILE A 578 34.34 7.83 -33.96
N LEU A 579 34.88 7.21 -32.93
CA LEU A 579 35.86 7.84 -32.02
C LEU A 579 37.12 8.34 -32.77
N GLU A 580 37.53 7.68 -33.88
CA GLU A 580 38.63 8.13 -34.72
C GLU A 580 38.36 9.48 -35.37
N ASP A 581 37.11 9.75 -35.78
CA ASP A 581 36.73 11.04 -36.36
C ASP A 581 36.90 12.18 -35.34
N LEU A 582 36.55 11.93 -34.07
CA LEU A 582 36.78 12.89 -32.99
C LEU A 582 38.27 13.06 -32.68
N TYR A 583 39.02 11.97 -32.60
CA TYR A 583 40.48 12.01 -32.44
C TYR A 583 41.17 12.84 -33.53
N ASP A 584 40.83 12.58 -34.79
CA ASP A 584 41.42 13.33 -35.94
C ASP A 584 40.98 14.81 -35.97
N ALA A 585 39.76 15.10 -35.51
CA ALA A 585 39.28 16.49 -35.37
C ALA A 585 40.04 17.23 -34.27
N LEU A 586 40.32 16.59 -33.15
CA LEU A 586 41.11 17.16 -32.05
C LEU A 586 42.56 17.42 -32.42
N LEU A 587 43.20 16.52 -33.18
CA LEU A 587 44.56 16.71 -33.67
C LEU A 587 44.73 17.87 -34.67
N LYS A 588 43.64 18.28 -35.32
CA LYS A 588 43.65 19.45 -36.26
C LYS A 588 43.47 20.80 -35.55
N GLN A 589 43.21 20.82 -34.27
CA GLN A 589 43.11 22.05 -33.48
C GLN A 589 44.50 22.53 -33.09
N ASP A 590 44.65 23.82 -32.95
CA ASP A 590 45.96 24.45 -32.60
C ASP A 590 46.22 24.45 -31.10
N GLU A 591 45.18 24.23 -30.28
CA GLU A 591 45.25 24.27 -28.81
C GLU A 591 45.95 23.01 -28.23
N LYS A 592 46.85 23.22 -27.29
CA LYS A 592 47.57 22.14 -26.59
C LYS A 592 46.62 21.20 -25.82
N GLU A 593 45.54 21.74 -25.32
CA GLU A 593 44.49 21.03 -24.60
C GLU A 593 43.77 20.03 -25.51
N ALA A 594 43.58 20.38 -26.80
CA ALA A 594 43.03 19.45 -27.79
C ALA A 594 43.96 18.25 -28.02
N HIS A 595 45.26 18.53 -28.16
CA HIS A 595 46.28 17.45 -28.28
C HIS A 595 46.39 16.61 -27.01
N HIS A 596 46.19 17.21 -25.83
CA HIS A 596 46.15 16.46 -24.58
C HIS A 596 44.96 15.47 -24.54
N VAL A 597 43.75 15.89 -24.89
CA VAL A 597 42.57 15.03 -25.01
C VAL A 597 42.79 13.97 -26.09
N ALA A 598 43.32 14.33 -27.28
CA ALA A 598 43.62 13.40 -28.34
C ALA A 598 44.59 12.29 -27.86
N THR A 599 45.68 12.68 -27.16
CA THR A 599 46.63 11.71 -26.59
C THR A 599 45.97 10.72 -25.61
N ALA A 600 45.02 11.19 -24.79
CA ALA A 600 44.28 10.32 -23.89
C ALA A 600 43.33 9.36 -24.66
N LEU A 601 42.74 9.79 -25.76
CA LEU A 601 41.89 8.97 -26.61
C LEU A 601 42.68 7.98 -27.48
N GLU A 602 43.99 8.16 -27.70
CA GLU A 602 44.78 7.37 -28.64
C GLU A 602 44.74 5.86 -28.33
N ILE A 603 44.76 5.45 -27.07
CA ILE A 603 44.70 4.04 -26.64
C ILE A 603 43.34 3.39 -27.02
N TYR A 604 42.27 4.18 -27.08
CA TYR A 604 40.90 3.73 -27.43
C TYR A 604 40.64 3.78 -28.94
N VAL A 605 41.45 4.49 -29.73
CA VAL A 605 41.32 4.63 -31.17
C VAL A 605 42.32 3.78 -31.94
N LYS A 606 43.61 3.90 -31.61
CA LYS A 606 44.73 3.21 -32.29
C LYS A 606 45.39 2.15 -31.43
N GLY A 607 45.15 2.18 -30.13
CA GLY A 607 45.79 1.29 -29.17
C GLY A 607 45.06 -0.03 -28.90
N SER A 608 45.38 -0.65 -27.77
CA SER A 608 44.86 -1.96 -27.37
C SER A 608 43.39 -1.96 -26.95
N LEU A 609 42.80 -0.81 -26.64
CA LEU A 609 41.43 -0.66 -26.13
C LEU A 609 40.44 -0.13 -27.21
N LYS A 610 40.70 -0.40 -28.50
CA LYS A 610 39.91 0.11 -29.63
C LYS A 610 38.53 -0.49 -29.84
N LEU A 611 38.01 -1.20 -28.87
CA LEU A 611 36.70 -1.91 -28.93
C LEU A 611 35.55 -0.96 -29.34
N PHE A 612 35.53 0.25 -28.83
CA PHE A 612 34.49 1.22 -29.09
C PHE A 612 34.77 2.16 -30.30
N ASN A 613 35.85 1.91 -31.05
CA ASN A 613 36.16 2.64 -32.28
C ASN A 613 35.68 1.88 -33.53
N ASN A 614 34.44 1.38 -33.46
CA ASN A 614 33.80 0.64 -34.57
C ASN A 614 32.39 1.15 -34.75
N ARG A 615 31.81 1.01 -35.93
CA ARG A 615 30.39 1.28 -36.18
C ARG A 615 29.54 0.20 -35.50
N THR A 616 28.37 0.58 -35.02
CA THR A 616 27.41 -0.36 -34.43
C THR A 616 27.00 -1.37 -35.50
N ASN A 617 27.14 -2.63 -35.14
CA ASN A 617 26.73 -3.78 -35.95
C ASN A 617 25.71 -4.70 -35.28
N VAL A 618 25.18 -4.30 -34.13
CA VAL A 618 24.16 -5.01 -33.38
C VAL A 618 22.81 -4.39 -33.61
N ASP A 619 21.83 -5.19 -33.95
CA ASP A 619 20.43 -4.75 -34.00
C ASP A 619 19.81 -4.98 -32.62
N ILE A 620 19.51 -3.87 -31.91
CA ILE A 620 18.92 -3.89 -30.55
C ILE A 620 17.42 -3.61 -30.58
N GLN A 621 16.69 -4.13 -31.59
CA GLN A 621 15.25 -3.92 -31.70
C GLN A 621 14.41 -4.92 -30.90
N ASN A 622 15.01 -5.97 -30.31
CA ASN A 622 14.27 -6.90 -29.48
C ASN A 622 13.64 -6.18 -28.27
N ARG A 623 12.47 -6.66 -27.86
CA ARG A 623 11.76 -6.14 -26.68
C ARG A 623 12.53 -6.38 -25.38
N LEU A 624 13.31 -7.46 -25.28
CA LEU A 624 14.15 -7.80 -24.13
C LEU A 624 15.60 -7.89 -24.58
N VAL A 625 16.42 -6.93 -24.15
CA VAL A 625 17.83 -6.83 -24.51
C VAL A 625 18.69 -6.83 -23.24
N CYS A 626 19.73 -7.65 -23.21
CA CYS A 626 20.74 -7.66 -22.17
C CYS A 626 22.11 -7.34 -22.75
N PHE A 627 22.78 -6.33 -22.24
CA PHE A 627 24.16 -6.02 -22.54
C PHE A 627 25.06 -6.70 -21.50
N ASP A 628 25.66 -7.82 -21.91
CA ASP A 628 26.69 -8.52 -21.12
C ASP A 628 28.05 -7.84 -21.31
N ILE A 629 28.50 -7.19 -20.27
CA ILE A 629 29.78 -6.47 -20.24
C ILE A 629 30.80 -7.07 -19.25
N LYS A 630 30.60 -8.30 -18.81
CA LYS A 630 31.43 -8.97 -17.79
C LYS A 630 32.89 -9.05 -18.19
N GLU A 631 33.16 -9.42 -19.43
CA GLU A 631 34.52 -9.62 -19.93
C GLU A 631 35.26 -8.31 -20.27
N LEU A 632 34.63 -7.15 -20.08
CA LEU A 632 35.33 -5.88 -20.13
C LEU A 632 36.24 -5.71 -18.91
N GLY A 633 37.50 -5.41 -19.12
CA GLY A 633 38.43 -5.06 -18.05
C GLY A 633 37.93 -3.85 -17.25
N ASN A 634 38.42 -3.68 -16.03
CA ASN A 634 37.92 -2.66 -15.10
C ASN A 634 37.85 -1.24 -15.67
N GLN A 635 38.77 -0.86 -16.56
CA GLN A 635 38.79 0.44 -17.23
C GLN A 635 37.64 0.55 -18.24
N LEU A 636 37.44 -0.49 -19.07
CA LEU A 636 36.40 -0.50 -20.10
C LEU A 636 35.01 -0.75 -19.54
N LYS A 637 34.86 -1.39 -18.35
CA LYS A 637 33.56 -1.71 -17.78
C LYS A 637 32.74 -0.45 -17.50
N LYS A 638 33.32 0.59 -16.91
CA LYS A 638 32.66 1.87 -16.66
C LYS A 638 32.27 2.59 -17.95
N ILE A 639 33.18 2.59 -18.93
CA ILE A 639 32.93 3.15 -20.28
C ILE A 639 31.80 2.37 -20.96
N GLY A 640 31.81 1.05 -20.91
CA GLY A 640 30.75 0.21 -21.43
C GLY A 640 29.40 0.50 -20.83
N MET A 641 29.32 0.65 -19.49
CA MET A 641 28.06 0.99 -18.80
C MET A 641 27.55 2.39 -19.24
N LEU A 642 28.45 3.38 -19.38
CA LEU A 642 28.08 4.71 -19.83
C LEU A 642 27.54 4.69 -21.27
N ILE A 643 28.18 3.92 -22.17
CA ILE A 643 27.74 3.75 -23.57
C ILE A 643 26.38 3.03 -23.61
N VAL A 644 26.19 1.96 -22.83
CA VAL A 644 24.88 1.28 -22.73
C VAL A 644 23.81 2.25 -22.28
N GLN A 645 24.09 3.11 -21.28
CA GLN A 645 23.14 4.09 -20.78
C GLN A 645 22.73 5.10 -21.86
N ASP A 646 23.63 5.53 -22.71
CA ASP A 646 23.34 6.40 -23.85
C ASP A 646 22.48 5.69 -24.91
N GLN A 647 22.79 4.43 -25.24
CA GLN A 647 21.97 3.63 -26.14
C GLN A 647 20.53 3.42 -25.62
N VAL A 648 20.38 3.19 -24.30
CA VAL A 648 19.06 3.09 -23.66
C VAL A 648 18.29 4.39 -23.80
N TRP A 649 18.97 5.53 -23.62
CA TRP A 649 18.34 6.83 -23.83
C TRP A 649 17.77 6.97 -25.24
N GLY A 650 18.53 6.56 -26.26
CA GLY A 650 18.04 6.49 -27.64
C GLY A 650 16.79 5.64 -27.82
N ARG A 651 16.70 4.51 -27.08
CA ARG A 651 15.52 3.63 -27.11
C ARG A 651 14.31 4.26 -26.39
N VAL A 652 14.52 4.90 -25.25
CA VAL A 652 13.46 5.61 -24.50
C VAL A 652 12.84 6.71 -25.37
N THR A 653 13.67 7.49 -26.07
CA THR A 653 13.19 8.57 -26.94
C THR A 653 12.40 8.02 -28.14
N ALA A 654 12.84 6.93 -28.75
CA ALA A 654 12.12 6.28 -29.84
C ALA A 654 10.77 5.70 -29.37
N ASN A 655 10.74 5.06 -28.20
CA ASN A 655 9.53 4.45 -27.65
C ASN A 655 8.48 5.48 -27.21
N ARG A 656 8.91 6.67 -26.77
CA ARG A 656 8.00 7.75 -26.43
C ARG A 656 7.06 8.12 -27.58
N SER A 657 7.61 8.26 -28.79
CA SER A 657 6.80 8.57 -29.98
C SER A 657 5.79 7.47 -30.32
N ALA A 658 6.08 6.22 -29.92
CA ALA A 658 5.19 5.07 -30.07
C ALA A 658 4.21 4.89 -28.87
N GLY A 659 4.26 5.76 -27.87
CA GLY A 659 3.45 5.64 -26.64
C GLY A 659 3.81 4.42 -25.77
N LYS A 660 5.05 3.93 -25.87
CA LYS A 660 5.56 2.73 -25.22
C LYS A 660 6.57 3.08 -24.13
N SER A 661 6.49 2.41 -22.97
CA SER A 661 7.46 2.60 -21.89
C SER A 661 8.69 1.70 -22.08
N THR A 662 9.80 2.14 -21.47
CA THR A 662 11.06 1.39 -21.47
C THR A 662 11.55 1.19 -20.05
N ARG A 663 11.73 -0.05 -19.63
CA ARG A 663 12.33 -0.40 -18.34
C ARG A 663 13.81 -0.64 -18.52
N TYR A 664 14.62 0.01 -17.68
CA TYR A 664 16.06 -0.10 -17.73
C TYR A 664 16.61 -0.57 -16.39
N TYR A 665 17.18 -1.75 -16.35
CA TYR A 665 17.79 -2.34 -15.17
C TYR A 665 19.31 -2.23 -15.25
N ILE A 666 19.92 -1.62 -14.23
CA ILE A 666 21.36 -1.38 -14.17
C ILE A 666 21.88 -2.18 -12.96
N ASP A 667 22.52 -3.30 -13.24
CA ASP A 667 23.18 -4.05 -12.17
C ASP A 667 24.51 -3.41 -11.79
N GLU A 668 24.93 -3.59 -10.53
CA GLU A 668 26.11 -2.95 -9.93
C GLU A 668 26.15 -1.42 -10.19
N PHE A 669 24.97 -0.77 -10.04
CA PHE A 669 24.77 0.65 -10.35
C PHE A 669 25.78 1.58 -9.69
N HIS A 670 26.33 1.21 -8.52
CA HIS A 670 27.36 1.96 -7.82
C HIS A 670 28.62 2.22 -8.65
N LEU A 671 28.90 1.40 -9.68
CA LEU A 671 30.07 1.59 -10.54
C LEU A 671 29.98 2.89 -11.34
N LEU A 672 28.77 3.32 -11.73
CA LEU A 672 28.53 4.59 -12.42
C LEU A 672 28.56 5.79 -11.47
N LEU A 673 28.45 5.58 -10.16
CA LEU A 673 28.36 6.64 -9.17
C LEU A 673 29.71 6.97 -8.51
N LYS A 674 30.76 6.22 -8.83
CA LYS A 674 32.10 6.41 -8.24
C LYS A 674 32.81 7.66 -8.74
N GLU A 675 32.61 8.00 -10.00
CA GLU A 675 33.21 9.17 -10.64
C GLU A 675 32.16 10.26 -10.76
N GLU A 676 32.53 11.51 -10.48
CA GLU A 676 31.62 12.64 -10.38
C GLU A 676 30.81 12.88 -11.68
N GLN A 677 31.47 12.75 -12.83
CA GLN A 677 30.83 13.05 -14.12
C GLN A 677 29.87 11.94 -14.57
N THR A 678 30.25 10.68 -14.42
CA THR A 678 29.32 9.57 -14.71
C THR A 678 28.14 9.58 -13.77
N ALA A 679 28.33 10.01 -12.50
CA ALA A 679 27.28 10.22 -11.54
C ALA A 679 26.35 11.36 -11.98
N THR A 680 26.91 12.52 -12.36
CA THR A 680 26.13 13.66 -12.84
C THR A 680 25.32 13.31 -14.08
N TYR A 681 25.92 12.64 -15.06
CA TYR A 681 25.22 12.16 -16.25
C TYR A 681 24.11 11.16 -15.91
N SER A 682 24.37 10.24 -14.96
CA SER A 682 23.36 9.29 -14.50
C SER A 682 22.19 9.98 -13.79
N VAL A 683 22.46 11.00 -12.96
CA VAL A 683 21.43 11.81 -12.29
C VAL A 683 20.56 12.56 -13.31
N GLU A 684 21.18 13.15 -14.33
CA GLU A 684 20.45 13.85 -15.40
C GLU A 684 19.52 12.90 -16.17
N ILE A 685 20.02 11.74 -16.57
CA ILE A 685 19.21 10.72 -17.25
C ILE A 685 18.10 10.22 -16.34
N TRP A 686 18.37 10.01 -15.04
CA TRP A 686 17.37 9.57 -14.05
C TRP A 686 16.19 10.56 -13.97
N LYS A 687 16.48 11.86 -13.98
CA LYS A 687 15.45 12.92 -14.02
C LYS A 687 14.69 12.95 -15.35
N ARG A 688 15.37 12.74 -16.46
CA ARG A 688 14.80 12.80 -17.82
C ARG A 688 13.93 11.60 -18.12
N PHE A 689 14.32 10.40 -17.71
CA PHE A 689 13.56 9.15 -17.95
C PHE A 689 12.10 9.26 -17.53
N ARG A 690 11.83 9.86 -16.36
CA ARG A 690 10.48 10.10 -15.89
C ARG A 690 9.58 10.81 -16.89
N LYS A 691 10.09 11.86 -17.54
CA LYS A 691 9.32 12.67 -18.50
C LYS A 691 9.10 11.94 -19.83
N TRP A 692 9.92 10.93 -20.12
CA TRP A 692 9.99 10.27 -21.42
C TRP A 692 9.46 8.83 -21.39
N GLY A 693 8.83 8.40 -20.30
CA GLY A 693 8.26 7.05 -20.17
C GLY A 693 9.31 5.97 -19.90
N GLY A 694 10.51 6.36 -19.46
CA GLY A 694 11.54 5.46 -18.99
C GLY A 694 11.34 5.13 -17.49
N LEU A 695 11.59 3.87 -17.13
CA LEU A 695 11.54 3.37 -15.75
C LEU A 695 12.91 2.76 -15.39
N PRO A 696 13.90 3.59 -15.01
CA PRO A 696 15.20 3.08 -14.61
C PRO A 696 15.12 2.41 -13.25
N THR A 697 15.91 1.36 -13.06
CA THR A 697 16.05 0.62 -11.80
C THR A 697 17.52 0.34 -11.54
N GLY A 698 18.08 1.00 -10.53
CA GLY A 698 19.46 0.77 -10.08
C GLY A 698 19.50 -0.35 -9.05
N ILE A 699 20.36 -1.34 -9.28
CA ILE A 699 20.58 -2.46 -8.39
C ILE A 699 21.97 -2.31 -7.77
N THR A 700 22.05 -2.21 -6.45
CA THR A 700 23.34 -2.01 -5.80
C THR A 700 23.40 -2.61 -4.39
N GLN A 701 24.57 -3.02 -4.00
CA GLN A 701 24.89 -3.48 -2.66
C GLN A 701 25.55 -2.39 -1.79
N ASN A 702 25.99 -1.29 -2.40
CA ASN A 702 26.73 -0.25 -1.71
C ASN A 702 25.90 1.05 -1.65
N VAL A 703 25.23 1.25 -0.53
CA VAL A 703 24.42 2.44 -0.29
C VAL A 703 25.27 3.69 -0.03
N LYS A 704 26.47 3.51 0.52
CA LYS A 704 27.39 4.64 0.79
C LYS A 704 27.74 5.42 -0.48
N ASP A 705 27.85 4.71 -1.61
CA ASP A 705 28.11 5.37 -2.90
C ASP A 705 26.92 6.21 -3.36
N LEU A 706 25.67 5.81 -3.04
CA LEU A 706 24.45 6.60 -3.30
C LEU A 706 24.35 7.88 -2.44
N LEU A 707 25.11 7.97 -1.37
CA LEU A 707 25.03 9.07 -0.41
C LEU A 707 26.32 9.91 -0.38
N ARG A 708 27.23 9.64 -1.32
CA ARG A 708 28.57 10.24 -1.37
C ARG A 708 28.53 11.75 -1.63
N SER A 709 27.60 12.21 -2.46
CA SER A 709 27.43 13.62 -2.75
C SER A 709 25.95 14.01 -2.74
N PRO A 710 25.62 15.30 -2.55
CA PRO A 710 24.25 15.80 -2.66
C PRO A 710 23.60 15.53 -4.03
N GLU A 711 24.41 15.58 -5.10
CA GLU A 711 23.96 15.31 -6.47
C GLU A 711 23.49 13.86 -6.61
N ILE A 712 24.29 12.91 -6.12
CA ILE A 712 23.94 11.48 -6.14
C ILE A 712 22.77 11.17 -5.22
N ALA A 713 22.65 11.85 -4.07
CA ALA A 713 21.52 11.72 -3.18
C ALA A 713 20.18 12.05 -3.86
N ASN A 714 20.21 12.92 -4.89
CA ASN A 714 19.04 13.19 -5.72
C ASN A 714 18.47 11.95 -6.45
N ILE A 715 19.28 10.91 -6.68
CA ILE A 715 18.78 9.65 -7.25
C ILE A 715 17.82 8.97 -6.26
N LEU A 716 18.20 8.94 -4.99
CA LEU A 716 17.36 8.40 -3.92
C LEU A 716 16.06 9.20 -3.75
N GLU A 717 16.16 10.54 -3.77
CA GLU A 717 15.01 11.44 -3.63
C GLU A 717 14.07 11.41 -4.85
N ASN A 718 14.58 11.07 -6.02
CA ASN A 718 13.81 10.93 -7.26
C ASN A 718 13.42 9.47 -7.58
N SER A 719 13.43 8.60 -6.58
CA SER A 719 13.03 7.21 -6.70
C SER A 719 11.92 6.91 -5.70
N ASP A 720 10.67 6.98 -6.16
CA ASP A 720 9.50 6.66 -5.31
C ASP A 720 9.32 5.15 -5.11
N PHE A 721 10.12 4.32 -5.79
CA PHE A 721 10.12 2.88 -5.64
C PHE A 721 11.47 2.40 -5.11
N ILE A 722 11.51 1.86 -3.88
CA ILE A 722 12.72 1.27 -3.31
C ILE A 722 12.38 -0.12 -2.75
N TYR A 723 13.04 -1.12 -3.30
CA TYR A 723 12.97 -2.49 -2.81
C TYR A 723 14.21 -2.78 -1.97
N MET A 724 14.06 -2.66 -0.66
CA MET A 724 15.17 -2.72 0.30
C MET A 724 15.20 -4.07 0.99
N LEU A 725 16.19 -4.87 0.69
CA LEU A 725 16.50 -6.14 1.33
C LEU A 725 17.44 -5.92 2.55
N ASN A 726 18.00 -6.99 3.11
CA ASN A 726 18.92 -6.93 4.24
C ASN A 726 20.05 -5.91 4.00
N GLN A 727 20.36 -5.09 5.01
CA GLN A 727 21.36 -4.03 4.92
C GLN A 727 22.51 -4.26 5.91
N ALA A 728 23.71 -3.80 5.55
CA ALA A 728 24.85 -3.79 6.46
C ALA A 728 24.61 -2.85 7.66
N SER A 729 25.22 -3.14 8.81
CA SER A 729 25.02 -2.39 10.05
C SER A 729 25.27 -0.88 9.91
N ASP A 730 26.33 -0.51 9.19
CA ASP A 730 26.75 0.89 8.99
C ASP A 730 25.82 1.67 8.06
N ASP A 731 25.17 0.98 7.09
CA ASP A 731 24.30 1.60 6.11
C ASP A 731 22.90 1.84 6.68
N ARG A 732 22.47 1.04 7.68
CA ARG A 732 21.13 1.11 8.28
C ARG A 732 20.83 2.45 8.93
N SER A 733 21.75 2.96 9.73
CA SER A 733 21.58 4.24 10.43
C SER A 733 21.45 5.40 9.46
N ILE A 734 22.25 5.39 8.40
CA ILE A 734 22.23 6.41 7.36
C ILE A 734 20.93 6.35 6.56
N LEU A 735 20.51 5.14 6.15
CA LEU A 735 19.25 4.94 5.45
C LEU A 735 18.04 5.30 6.31
N ALA A 736 18.05 4.90 7.59
CA ALA A 736 16.97 5.23 8.52
C ALA A 736 16.77 6.75 8.63
N GLN A 737 17.85 7.51 8.73
CA GLN A 737 17.79 8.96 8.81
C GLN A 737 17.34 9.60 7.48
N ARG A 738 17.87 9.13 6.34
CA ARG A 738 17.58 9.73 5.02
C ARG A 738 16.19 9.40 4.48
N LEU A 739 15.71 8.19 4.75
CA LEU A 739 14.41 7.70 4.29
C LEU A 739 13.32 7.77 5.36
N ASN A 740 13.62 8.37 6.51
CA ASN A 740 12.70 8.49 7.65
C ASN A 740 12.11 7.14 8.09
N ILE A 741 12.97 6.10 8.17
CA ILE A 741 12.58 4.75 8.55
C ILE A 741 12.49 4.65 10.08
N SER A 742 11.37 4.16 10.60
CA SER A 742 11.22 3.95 12.05
C SER A 742 12.08 2.78 12.55
N PRO A 743 12.42 2.74 13.87
CA PRO A 743 13.13 1.59 14.45
C PRO A 743 12.42 0.25 14.24
N HIS A 744 11.08 0.26 14.22
CA HIS A 744 10.28 -0.93 13.92
C HIS A 744 10.41 -1.37 12.46
N GLN A 745 10.34 -0.44 11.51
CA GLN A 745 10.57 -0.75 10.10
C GLN A 745 12.00 -1.21 9.87
N LEU A 746 12.99 -0.58 10.52
CA LEU A 746 14.39 -0.95 10.38
C LEU A 746 14.67 -2.41 10.77
N SER A 747 13.89 -2.99 11.69
CA SER A 747 14.02 -4.39 12.08
C SER A 747 13.83 -5.38 10.91
N TYR A 748 13.02 -5.02 9.92
CA TYR A 748 12.74 -5.84 8.73
C TYR A 748 13.87 -5.86 7.70
N VAL A 749 14.88 -5.00 7.83
CA VAL A 749 16.10 -5.00 7.01
C VAL A 749 17.35 -5.27 7.85
N THR A 750 17.13 -5.65 9.13
CA THR A 750 18.16 -6.00 10.08
C THR A 750 18.05 -7.48 10.38
N ASN A 751 19.02 -8.30 9.97
CA ASN A 751 18.98 -9.76 10.14
C ASN A 751 17.77 -10.43 9.46
N SER A 752 17.26 -9.81 8.41
CA SER A 752 16.21 -10.39 7.57
C SER A 752 16.75 -11.56 6.74
N GLY A 753 15.89 -12.51 6.45
CA GLY A 753 16.17 -13.62 5.55
C GLY A 753 16.29 -13.18 4.09
N GLU A 754 16.66 -14.13 3.23
CA GLU A 754 16.65 -13.91 1.78
C GLU A 754 15.22 -13.65 1.29
N GLY A 755 15.04 -12.59 0.49
CA GLY A 755 13.72 -12.18 0.00
C GLY A 755 12.83 -11.48 1.02
N GLU A 756 13.38 -11.04 2.16
CA GLU A 756 12.66 -10.28 3.17
C GLU A 756 13.20 -8.85 3.26
N GLY A 757 12.31 -7.87 3.47
CA GLY A 757 12.75 -6.49 3.49
C GLY A 757 11.63 -5.45 3.63
N LEU A 758 11.92 -4.24 3.15
CA LEU A 758 10.99 -3.11 3.09
C LEU A 758 10.76 -2.66 1.63
N LEU A 759 9.50 -2.51 1.27
CA LEU A 759 9.09 -1.91 0.00
C LEU A 759 8.62 -0.48 0.24
N PHE A 760 9.20 0.46 -0.49
CA PHE A 760 8.75 1.83 -0.60
C PHE A 760 7.98 2.00 -1.91
N TYR A 761 6.79 2.54 -1.79
CA TYR A 761 5.93 2.88 -2.93
C TYR A 761 5.33 4.26 -2.69
N GLY A 762 6.00 5.29 -3.20
CA GLY A 762 5.70 6.66 -2.83
C GLY A 762 5.91 6.89 -1.32
N ASN A 763 4.86 7.32 -0.65
CA ASN A 763 4.90 7.56 0.81
C ASN A 763 4.62 6.30 1.65
N VAL A 764 4.35 5.17 0.99
CA VAL A 764 4.01 3.92 1.67
C VAL A 764 5.27 3.11 1.91
N ILE A 765 5.50 2.68 3.15
CA ILE A 765 6.61 1.80 3.53
C ILE A 765 6.02 0.53 4.13
N LEU A 766 6.18 -0.60 3.45
CA LEU A 766 5.66 -1.89 3.89
C LEU A 766 6.77 -2.93 4.06
N PRO A 767 6.74 -3.73 5.12
CA PRO A 767 7.57 -4.92 5.20
C PRO A 767 7.01 -6.01 4.28
N PHE A 768 7.89 -6.69 3.55
CA PHE A 768 7.50 -7.75 2.64
C PHE A 768 8.28 -9.04 2.88
N ILE A 769 7.67 -10.14 2.46
CA ILE A 769 8.27 -11.48 2.37
C ILE A 769 8.01 -12.00 0.96
N ASP A 770 9.07 -12.27 0.22
CA ASP A 770 9.01 -12.83 -1.13
C ASP A 770 9.72 -14.19 -1.16
N ARG A 771 9.02 -15.22 -0.75
CA ARG A 771 9.49 -16.61 -0.80
C ARG A 771 8.92 -17.27 -2.06
N PHE A 772 9.65 -17.16 -3.15
CA PHE A 772 9.26 -17.76 -4.40
C PHE A 772 9.39 -19.30 -4.32
N PRO A 773 8.37 -20.07 -4.77
CA PRO A 773 8.41 -21.55 -4.71
C PRO A 773 9.57 -22.12 -5.52
N THR A 774 10.37 -22.99 -4.91
CA THR A 774 11.59 -23.57 -5.50
C THR A 774 11.31 -24.69 -6.50
N ASP A 775 10.08 -25.21 -6.53
CA ASP A 775 9.62 -26.28 -7.40
C ASP A 775 9.31 -25.84 -8.84
N LEU A 776 9.31 -24.52 -9.08
CA LEU A 776 8.95 -23.94 -10.37
C LEU A 776 10.14 -23.81 -11.31
N GLU A 777 9.90 -23.98 -12.63
CA GLU A 777 10.92 -23.76 -13.67
C GLU A 777 11.45 -22.32 -13.60
N LEU A 778 10.58 -21.35 -13.38
CA LEU A 778 10.94 -19.94 -13.24
C LEU A 778 11.92 -19.70 -12.09
N TYR A 779 11.79 -20.39 -10.95
CA TYR A 779 12.74 -20.28 -9.86
C TYR A 779 14.16 -20.65 -10.31
N ARG A 780 14.29 -21.77 -11.01
CA ARG A 780 15.58 -22.28 -11.49
C ARG A 780 16.29 -21.33 -12.45
N ILE A 781 15.51 -20.63 -13.30
CA ILE A 781 16.05 -19.65 -14.25
C ILE A 781 16.47 -18.35 -13.53
N MET A 782 15.78 -18.00 -12.45
CA MET A 782 16.04 -16.77 -11.71
C MET A 782 17.12 -16.93 -10.64
N THR A 783 17.35 -18.13 -10.10
CA THR A 783 18.34 -18.36 -9.05
C THR A 783 19.77 -18.09 -9.54
N THR A 784 20.61 -17.57 -8.66
CA THR A 784 22.05 -17.36 -8.89
C THR A 784 22.91 -18.25 -8.00
N LYS A 785 22.27 -19.14 -7.21
CA LYS A 785 22.99 -20.03 -6.29
C LYS A 785 23.72 -21.13 -7.05
N LEU A 786 25.05 -21.18 -6.91
CA LEU A 786 25.91 -22.13 -7.64
C LEU A 786 25.52 -23.59 -7.43
N ASN A 787 25.10 -23.99 -6.25
CA ASN A 787 24.66 -25.35 -5.94
C ASN A 787 23.39 -25.78 -6.68
N GLU A 788 22.50 -24.80 -6.95
CA GLU A 788 21.24 -25.02 -7.66
C GLU A 788 21.44 -24.96 -9.16
N VAL A 789 22.35 -24.11 -9.66
CA VAL A 789 22.72 -23.99 -11.08
C VAL A 789 23.58 -25.19 -11.55
N ALA A 790 24.38 -25.79 -10.65
CA ALA A 790 25.19 -26.94 -10.97
C ALA A 790 24.36 -28.23 -11.23
N GLN A 791 23.24 -28.39 -10.56
CA GLN A 791 22.32 -29.52 -10.76
C GLN A 791 21.63 -29.51 -12.13
N GLU A 792 21.52 -28.36 -12.79
CA GLU A 792 20.99 -28.26 -14.17
C GLU A 792 21.99 -28.71 -15.24
N LYS A 793 23.29 -28.67 -14.96
CA LYS A 793 24.30 -29.12 -15.95
C LYS A 793 24.51 -30.65 -15.96
N GLU A 794 23.99 -31.34 -14.92
CA GLU A 794 24.06 -32.79 -14.78
C GLU A 794 22.75 -33.51 -15.14
N ALA A 795 21.63 -32.77 -15.30
CA ALA A 795 20.32 -33.26 -15.73
C ALA A 795 20.06 -32.94 -17.21
#